data_6b3df73ee3719ac8a60c2d94c50b781f
#
_entry.id   6b3df73ee3719ac8a60c2d94c50b781f
#
_cell.length_a   1.000
_cell.length_b   1.000
_cell.length_c   1.000
_cell.angle_alpha   90.00
_cell.angle_beta   90.00
_cell.angle_gamma   90.00
#
_symmetry.space_group_name_H-M   'P 1'
#
loop_
_entity.id
_entity.type
_entity.pdbx_description
1 polymer ?
#
loop_
_entity_poly.entity_id
_entity_poly.type
_entity_poly.pdbx_seq_one_letter_code
_entity_poly.pdbx_strand_id
1 'polypeptide(L)'
;MKTKLTFLLLLFAQLTLFAQKGSVRGFVYDKENGEPIMFCNVIIEGKSIGASTDVNGFFNITNVPAGNHTLFVTYIGYDTLRQEITLKDKQILNRKLEISPSSVQIETVTVSADRQEMKTEVKVSVTKITSKDIKLIPAIGGEPDLAQYLQVLPGVVFTGDQGGQLYIRGGSPIQNKVLLDGMIVYNPFHSIGLFSVFDTDLIRNADIYTGGFGAQYGGRISSIMDITTKDGNKNRLAGKVSTNSFGSKLMLEGPFFKKGGNASFILSAKTSYLDKSSKLLYTYIDTAGLPYSYTDLYGKISVNSSNGSKWSMFGYNYRDKVSYRDVSNLGWNSGGIGSNFILVPSGTSTIIEGTFAYSSYLIRLEEAILNPRQSGVNGFNLGLNFTSFNNENELQYGLEVLGYQTDFDFTNATGLKTEQKENSTELSGFLRYKIKTQKLIIDPGVRIYKYNSLGATFEPRLGAKFLATDNLRLKLAAGRYSQNLVSTNSDQDVVNLFYGFLSAPDNLPDEFKGEEVVNGLQLANHIILGLEYDISSKIDFNLEGYIKDFTQLTNINKEKITLSDPDFIIEEGLAKGVDVVLKYNDPKFYFWLVYSLGHITRTGEDIEYNPHFDRRHNINLVSTYKFGAENNWSFDARWNIGSGFPFTQTQGFYPSLDFSDGINTNYTSESGELGIIYAGLNQGRLPWYHRLDIALKKQQKLSKYSTFEWNVGVTNVYNRENIFYFNRIEYKRVNQLPFMPSVGLSLTF
;
A
#
# COMPACT_ATOMS: atom_id res chain seq x y z
N MET A 1 -59.80 -21.64 -17.96
CA MET A 1 -58.57 -21.16 -18.65
C MET A 1 -58.56 -19.66 -18.96
N LYS A 2 -59.67 -19.05 -19.36
CA LYS A 2 -59.70 -17.60 -19.70
C LYS A 2 -59.38 -16.66 -18.52
N THR A 3 -59.79 -16.96 -17.32
CA THR A 3 -59.54 -16.14 -16.12
C THR A 3 -58.09 -16.15 -15.65
N LYS A 4 -57.33 -17.25 -15.82
CA LYS A 4 -55.89 -17.31 -15.48
C LYS A 4 -55.03 -16.55 -16.49
N LEU A 5 -55.46 -16.48 -17.77
CA LEU A 5 -54.77 -15.74 -18.81
C LEU A 5 -54.92 -14.22 -18.62
N THR A 6 -56.10 -13.77 -18.14
CA THR A 6 -56.39 -12.36 -17.89
C THR A 6 -55.59 -11.89 -16.64
N PHE A 7 -55.40 -12.73 -15.60
CA PHE A 7 -54.59 -12.42 -14.45
C PHE A 7 -53.08 -12.35 -14.78
N LEU A 8 -52.61 -13.23 -15.71
CA LEU A 8 -51.25 -13.20 -16.21
C LEU A 8 -50.97 -11.96 -17.06
N LEU A 9 -51.93 -11.54 -17.88
CA LEU A 9 -51.86 -10.32 -18.72
C LEU A 9 -51.92 -9.05 -17.85
N LEU A 10 -52.70 -9.03 -16.77
CA LEU A 10 -52.72 -7.93 -15.80
C LEU A 10 -51.42 -7.86 -14.97
N LEU A 11 -50.80 -8.99 -14.65
CA LEU A 11 -49.49 -9.03 -14.01
C LEU A 11 -48.37 -8.53 -14.95
N PHE A 12 -48.46 -8.83 -16.25
CA PHE A 12 -47.54 -8.31 -17.27
C PHE A 12 -47.78 -6.82 -17.57
N ALA A 13 -49.03 -6.34 -17.49
CA ALA A 13 -49.35 -4.93 -17.69
C ALA A 13 -48.86 -4.02 -16.53
N GLN A 14 -48.68 -4.55 -15.33
CA GLN A 14 -48.08 -3.81 -14.23
C GLN A 14 -46.55 -3.63 -14.32
N LEU A 15 -45.88 -4.38 -15.21
CA LEU A 15 -44.47 -4.26 -15.48
C LEU A 15 -44.06 -3.08 -16.38
N THR A 16 -45.03 -2.34 -16.92
CA THR A 16 -44.77 -1.25 -17.88
C THR A 16 -44.87 0.17 -17.33
N LEU A 17 -45.10 0.35 -16.02
CA LEU A 17 -45.14 1.66 -15.37
C LEU A 17 -43.81 2.00 -14.64
N PHE A 18 -42.68 1.47 -15.09
CA PHE A 18 -41.39 2.04 -14.66
C PHE A 18 -41.20 3.37 -15.38
N ALA A 19 -41.24 4.47 -14.61
CA ALA A 19 -40.85 5.78 -15.07
C ALA A 19 -39.49 5.63 -15.77
N GLN A 20 -39.43 5.95 -17.04
CA GLN A 20 -38.23 5.79 -17.85
C GLN A 20 -37.20 6.80 -17.32
N LYS A 21 -36.15 6.32 -16.70
CA LYS A 21 -35.11 7.11 -16.03
C LYS A 21 -33.83 7.09 -16.86
N GLY A 22 -33.16 8.22 -16.95
CA GLY A 22 -31.85 8.32 -17.55
C GLY A 22 -30.71 8.31 -16.53
N SER A 23 -29.50 8.49 -16.98
CA SER A 23 -28.33 8.67 -16.13
C SER A 23 -27.49 9.86 -16.54
N VAL A 24 -26.83 10.48 -15.56
CA VAL A 24 -25.86 11.57 -15.77
C VAL A 24 -24.52 11.08 -15.23
N ARG A 25 -23.51 11.06 -16.09
CA ARG A 25 -22.17 10.66 -15.72
C ARG A 25 -21.13 11.64 -16.27
N GLY A 26 -19.94 11.58 -15.75
CA GLY A 26 -18.87 12.45 -16.25
C GLY A 26 -17.72 12.54 -15.30
N PHE A 27 -16.95 13.58 -15.46
CA PHE A 27 -15.74 13.83 -14.68
C PHE A 27 -15.73 15.23 -14.12
N VAL A 28 -15.21 15.38 -12.91
CA VAL A 28 -14.98 16.67 -12.25
C VAL A 28 -13.49 16.96 -12.24
N TYR A 29 -13.11 18.15 -12.72
CA TYR A 29 -11.72 18.59 -12.79
C TYR A 29 -11.53 19.91 -12.03
N ASP A 30 -10.32 20.10 -11.52
CA ASP A 30 -9.84 21.38 -11.03
C ASP A 30 -9.58 22.31 -12.22
N LYS A 31 -10.19 23.47 -12.22
CA LYS A 31 -10.06 24.45 -13.30
C LYS A 31 -8.67 25.10 -13.37
N GLU A 32 -7.93 25.20 -12.26
CA GLU A 32 -6.61 25.83 -12.23
C GLU A 32 -5.49 24.95 -12.80
N ASN A 33 -5.55 23.62 -12.56
CA ASN A 33 -4.48 22.69 -12.96
C ASN A 33 -4.94 21.59 -13.92
N GLY A 34 -6.27 21.36 -14.03
CA GLY A 34 -6.85 20.30 -14.88
C GLY A 34 -6.77 18.90 -14.29
N GLU A 35 -6.39 18.74 -13.01
CA GLU A 35 -6.39 17.45 -12.31
C GLU A 35 -7.81 16.97 -12.01
N PRO A 36 -8.08 15.66 -12.07
CA PRO A 36 -9.35 15.12 -11.62
C PRO A 36 -9.55 15.35 -10.12
N ILE A 37 -10.77 15.76 -9.74
CA ILE A 37 -11.14 15.95 -8.33
C ILE A 37 -11.84 14.67 -7.85
N MET A 38 -11.18 13.96 -6.96
CA MET A 38 -11.71 12.78 -6.30
C MET A 38 -12.61 13.14 -5.13
N PHE A 39 -13.58 12.28 -4.84
CA PHE A 39 -14.52 12.39 -3.72
C PHE A 39 -15.33 13.68 -3.70
N CYS A 40 -15.52 14.30 -4.87
CA CYS A 40 -16.39 15.47 -5.05
C CYS A 40 -17.85 15.02 -5.09
N ASN A 41 -18.73 15.72 -4.39
CA ASN A 41 -20.16 15.42 -4.43
C ASN A 41 -20.82 16.07 -5.64
N VAL A 42 -21.51 15.25 -6.45
CA VAL A 42 -22.33 15.68 -7.57
C VAL A 42 -23.76 15.22 -7.30
N ILE A 43 -24.67 16.13 -7.09
CA ILE A 43 -26.07 15.83 -6.76
C ILE A 43 -27.02 16.55 -7.70
N ILE A 44 -28.23 16.04 -7.84
CA ILE A 44 -29.34 16.75 -8.49
C ILE A 44 -29.96 17.69 -7.46
N GLU A 45 -29.88 18.99 -7.68
CA GLU A 45 -30.39 20.01 -6.74
C GLU A 45 -31.88 19.78 -6.45
N GLY A 46 -32.24 19.81 -5.17
CA GLY A 46 -33.63 19.56 -4.71
C GLY A 46 -34.05 18.10 -4.72
N LYS A 47 -33.14 17.14 -4.98
CA LYS A 47 -33.42 15.70 -4.95
C LYS A 47 -32.34 14.97 -4.14
N SER A 48 -32.72 13.87 -3.48
CA SER A 48 -31.77 13.01 -2.77
C SER A 48 -31.08 12.02 -3.75
N ILE A 49 -30.68 12.50 -4.94
CA ILE A 49 -30.06 11.68 -5.99
C ILE A 49 -28.70 12.32 -6.29
N GLY A 50 -27.64 11.54 -6.14
CA GLY A 50 -26.27 12.01 -6.41
C GLY A 50 -25.25 10.91 -6.34
N ALA A 51 -24.00 11.25 -6.64
CA ALA A 51 -22.83 10.38 -6.54
C ALA A 51 -21.60 11.17 -6.13
N SER A 52 -20.65 10.52 -5.49
CA SER A 52 -19.31 11.07 -5.29
C SER A 52 -18.39 10.64 -6.43
N THR A 53 -17.41 11.47 -6.77
CA THR A 53 -16.41 11.10 -7.77
C THR A 53 -15.42 10.07 -7.23
N ASP A 54 -14.98 9.15 -8.11
CA ASP A 54 -13.91 8.20 -7.82
C ASP A 54 -12.51 8.86 -7.88
N VAL A 55 -11.45 8.05 -7.79
CA VAL A 55 -10.04 8.52 -7.83
C VAL A 55 -9.65 9.17 -9.18
N ASN A 56 -10.39 8.90 -10.25
CA ASN A 56 -10.22 9.49 -11.56
C ASN A 56 -11.13 10.72 -11.77
N GLY A 57 -11.87 11.12 -10.73
CA GLY A 57 -12.85 12.19 -10.82
C GLY A 57 -14.15 11.79 -11.52
N PHE A 58 -14.36 10.51 -11.79
CA PHE A 58 -15.55 10.00 -12.45
C PHE A 58 -16.73 9.91 -11.48
N PHE A 59 -17.91 10.34 -11.93
CA PHE A 59 -19.20 10.16 -11.25
C PHE A 59 -20.23 9.54 -12.17
N ASN A 60 -21.17 8.78 -11.58
CA ASN A 60 -22.32 8.22 -12.30
C ASN A 60 -23.58 8.31 -11.43
N ILE A 61 -24.49 9.17 -11.84
CA ILE A 61 -25.80 9.37 -11.19
C ILE A 61 -26.84 8.63 -12.02
N THR A 62 -27.44 7.63 -11.46
CA THR A 62 -28.46 6.80 -12.13
C THR A 62 -29.86 7.15 -11.63
N ASN A 63 -30.88 6.63 -12.28
CA ASN A 63 -32.28 6.83 -11.92
C ASN A 63 -32.74 8.30 -11.92
N VAL A 64 -32.13 9.15 -12.73
CA VAL A 64 -32.54 10.55 -12.90
C VAL A 64 -33.76 10.61 -13.80
N PRO A 65 -34.89 11.20 -13.37
CA PRO A 65 -36.08 11.39 -14.21
C PRO A 65 -35.76 12.24 -15.45
N ALA A 66 -36.47 12.03 -16.56
CA ALA A 66 -36.37 12.93 -17.71
C ALA A 66 -36.86 14.35 -17.33
N GLY A 67 -36.31 15.36 -17.97
CA GLY A 67 -36.63 16.78 -17.74
C GLY A 67 -35.41 17.66 -17.47
N ASN A 68 -35.69 18.88 -17.04
CA ASN A 68 -34.68 19.86 -16.71
C ASN A 68 -34.26 19.69 -15.23
N HIS A 69 -32.97 19.67 -14.99
CA HIS A 69 -32.36 19.53 -13.68
C HIS A 69 -31.15 20.44 -13.54
N THR A 70 -30.79 20.77 -12.32
CA THR A 70 -29.54 21.45 -12.01
C THR A 70 -28.60 20.47 -11.32
N LEU A 71 -27.41 20.27 -11.89
CA LEU A 71 -26.29 19.62 -11.22
C LEU A 71 -25.71 20.56 -10.21
N PHE A 72 -25.59 20.11 -8.99
CA PHE A 72 -24.98 20.83 -7.88
C PHE A 72 -23.70 20.09 -7.46
N VAL A 73 -22.54 20.76 -7.65
CA VAL A 73 -21.23 20.15 -7.45
C VAL A 73 -20.54 20.85 -6.31
N THR A 74 -20.16 20.11 -5.29
CA THR A 74 -19.51 20.65 -4.09
C THR A 74 -18.27 19.86 -3.71
N TYR A 75 -17.20 20.58 -3.43
CA TYR A 75 -15.97 20.02 -2.89
C TYR A 75 -15.28 21.05 -1.98
N ILE A 76 -14.54 20.58 -0.99
CA ILE A 76 -13.93 21.43 0.03
C ILE A 76 -12.81 22.25 -0.55
N GLY A 77 -12.82 23.55 -0.24
CA GLY A 77 -11.85 24.50 -0.76
C GLY A 77 -12.10 24.88 -2.21
N TYR A 78 -13.29 24.57 -2.75
CA TYR A 78 -13.71 24.92 -4.10
C TYR A 78 -15.04 25.68 -4.09
N ASP A 79 -15.21 26.52 -5.07
CA ASP A 79 -16.48 27.21 -5.31
C ASP A 79 -17.50 26.20 -5.81
N THR A 80 -18.73 26.32 -5.33
CA THR A 80 -19.84 25.48 -5.74
C THR A 80 -20.23 25.74 -7.19
N LEU A 81 -20.30 24.67 -8.01
CA LEU A 81 -20.80 24.75 -9.38
C LEU A 81 -22.26 24.39 -9.45
N ARG A 82 -23.08 25.21 -10.10
CA ARG A 82 -24.43 24.90 -10.54
C ARG A 82 -24.48 24.87 -12.06
N GLN A 83 -24.92 23.75 -12.62
CA GLN A 83 -25.03 23.59 -14.07
C GLN A 83 -26.38 23.00 -14.46
N GLU A 84 -27.13 23.72 -15.27
CA GLU A 84 -28.39 23.23 -15.83
C GLU A 84 -28.13 22.13 -16.85
N ILE A 85 -28.95 21.10 -16.80
CA ILE A 85 -28.95 19.98 -17.74
C ILE A 85 -30.38 19.62 -18.15
N THR A 86 -30.54 19.18 -19.38
CA THR A 86 -31.81 18.58 -19.87
C THR A 86 -31.54 17.12 -20.17
N LEU A 87 -32.28 16.23 -19.52
CA LEU A 87 -32.18 14.78 -19.69
C LEU A 87 -33.37 14.25 -20.42
N LYS A 88 -33.13 13.55 -21.55
CA LYS A 88 -34.14 12.80 -22.26
C LYS A 88 -34.33 11.43 -21.61
N ASP A 89 -35.44 10.83 -21.93
CA ASP A 89 -35.77 9.48 -21.47
C ASP A 89 -34.70 8.45 -21.89
N LYS A 90 -34.30 7.56 -20.99
CA LYS A 90 -33.23 6.57 -21.16
C LYS A 90 -31.86 7.12 -21.61
N GLN A 91 -31.67 8.42 -21.59
CA GLN A 91 -30.44 9.05 -22.03
C GLN A 91 -29.33 8.83 -21.02
N ILE A 92 -28.13 8.51 -21.51
CA ILE A 92 -26.87 8.59 -20.77
C ILE A 92 -26.21 9.92 -21.14
N LEU A 93 -26.28 10.89 -20.24
CA LEU A 93 -25.72 12.23 -20.44
C LEU A 93 -24.30 12.31 -19.89
N ASN A 94 -23.30 12.52 -20.74
CA ASN A 94 -21.91 12.70 -20.32
C ASN A 94 -21.64 14.20 -20.09
N ARG A 95 -20.95 14.54 -18.99
CA ARG A 95 -20.55 15.92 -18.64
C ARG A 95 -19.11 15.99 -18.16
N LYS A 96 -18.38 16.97 -18.65
CA LYS A 96 -17.11 17.43 -18.06
C LYS A 96 -17.45 18.64 -17.21
N LEU A 97 -17.16 18.57 -15.92
CA LEU A 97 -17.41 19.62 -14.94
C LEU A 97 -16.07 20.17 -14.46
N GLU A 98 -15.96 21.50 -14.32
CA GLU A 98 -14.75 22.17 -13.85
C GLU A 98 -15.12 23.08 -12.70
N ILE A 99 -14.48 22.90 -11.54
CA ILE A 99 -14.68 23.73 -10.35
C ILE A 99 -13.41 24.49 -10.01
N SER A 100 -13.57 25.72 -9.53
CA SER A 100 -12.45 26.60 -9.18
C SER A 100 -12.13 26.49 -7.70
N PRO A 101 -10.85 26.48 -7.30
CA PRO A 101 -10.50 26.64 -5.90
C PRO A 101 -11.10 27.93 -5.32
N SER A 102 -11.69 27.84 -4.13
CA SER A 102 -12.31 28.97 -3.45
C SER A 102 -11.26 29.80 -2.73
N SER A 103 -11.41 31.12 -2.81
CA SER A 103 -10.63 32.05 -1.99
C SER A 103 -11.13 32.16 -0.54
N VAL A 104 -12.34 31.65 -0.28
CA VAL A 104 -12.98 31.65 1.04
C VAL A 104 -12.91 30.24 1.63
N GLN A 105 -12.19 30.05 2.73
CA GLN A 105 -12.21 28.79 3.50
C GLN A 105 -13.56 28.65 4.20
N ILE A 106 -14.49 27.91 3.61
CA ILE A 106 -15.73 27.50 4.27
C ILE A 106 -15.42 26.23 5.06
N GLU A 107 -15.34 26.37 6.37
CA GLU A 107 -14.83 25.36 7.32
C GLU A 107 -15.73 24.12 7.52
N THR A 108 -16.93 24.10 6.96
CA THR A 108 -18.00 23.14 7.40
C THR A 108 -18.21 21.93 6.48
N VAL A 109 -17.57 21.82 5.32
CA VAL A 109 -17.91 20.85 4.26
C VAL A 109 -16.98 19.64 4.20
N THR A 110 -15.85 19.63 4.91
CA THR A 110 -14.79 18.60 4.81
C THR A 110 -15.27 17.18 5.14
N VAL A 111 -16.18 17.06 6.07
CA VAL A 111 -16.60 15.76 6.63
C VAL A 111 -17.67 15.06 5.78
N SER A 112 -18.31 15.73 4.85
CA SER A 112 -19.48 15.18 4.15
C SER A 112 -19.13 14.27 2.97
N ALA A 113 -18.04 14.51 2.25
CA ALA A 113 -17.69 13.75 1.05
C ALA A 113 -17.13 12.36 1.39
N ASP A 114 -16.17 12.28 2.31
CA ASP A 114 -15.63 10.99 2.78
C ASP A 114 -16.72 10.13 3.42
N ARG A 115 -17.60 10.76 4.18
CA ARG A 115 -18.77 10.07 4.78
C ARG A 115 -19.77 9.60 3.75
N GLN A 116 -19.98 10.34 2.68
CA GLN A 116 -20.88 9.90 1.59
C GLN A 116 -20.31 8.65 0.91
N GLU A 117 -19.01 8.61 0.65
CA GLU A 117 -18.37 7.42 0.09
C GLU A 117 -18.42 6.24 1.07
N MET A 118 -18.18 6.47 2.36
CA MET A 118 -18.33 5.43 3.39
C MET A 118 -19.74 4.82 3.41
N LYS A 119 -20.77 5.56 2.99
CA LYS A 119 -22.14 5.07 2.87
C LYS A 119 -22.43 4.34 1.56
N THR A 120 -21.63 4.51 0.52
CA THR A 120 -21.91 3.99 -0.83
C THR A 120 -21.00 2.85 -1.24
N GLU A 121 -19.85 2.66 -0.58
CA GLU A 121 -18.86 1.66 -0.93
C GLU A 121 -18.70 0.56 0.14
N VAL A 122 -18.57 -0.70 -0.33
CA VAL A 122 -18.26 -1.85 0.53
C VAL A 122 -16.74 -2.00 0.62
N LYS A 123 -16.08 -1.03 1.23
CA LYS A 123 -14.65 -1.15 1.48
C LYS A 123 -14.43 -1.53 2.95
N VAL A 124 -14.07 -2.79 3.19
CA VAL A 124 -13.69 -3.32 4.49
C VAL A 124 -12.19 -3.32 4.60
N SER A 125 -11.64 -2.87 5.73
CA SER A 125 -10.19 -2.83 5.96
C SER A 125 -9.40 -2.04 4.92
N VAL A 126 -9.95 -0.95 4.42
CA VAL A 126 -9.30 -0.06 3.45
C VAL A 126 -9.05 1.29 4.08
N THR A 127 -7.80 1.74 4.04
CA THR A 127 -7.44 3.13 4.35
C THR A 127 -7.06 3.84 3.06
N LYS A 128 -7.74 4.95 2.79
CA LYS A 128 -7.42 5.85 1.68
C LYS A 128 -6.49 6.93 2.18
N ILE A 129 -5.46 7.20 1.42
CA ILE A 129 -4.39 8.11 1.78
C ILE A 129 -4.15 9.07 0.64
N THR A 130 -4.21 10.36 0.91
CA THR A 130 -3.84 11.41 -0.05
C THR A 130 -2.50 12.03 0.33
N SER A 131 -1.89 12.77 -0.58
CA SER A 131 -0.69 13.57 -0.28
C SER A 131 -0.92 14.54 0.90
N LYS A 132 -2.17 15.02 1.12
CA LYS A 132 -2.52 15.89 2.24
C LYS A 132 -2.47 15.14 3.58
N ASP A 133 -2.95 13.89 3.61
CA ASP A 133 -2.95 13.06 4.82
C ASP A 133 -1.53 12.72 5.25
N ILE A 134 -0.65 12.38 4.29
CA ILE A 134 0.76 12.09 4.58
C ILE A 134 1.45 13.29 5.24
N LYS A 135 1.08 14.51 4.87
CA LYS A 135 1.67 15.75 5.42
C LYS A 135 1.20 16.09 6.85
N LEU A 136 0.17 15.41 7.38
CA LEU A 136 -0.30 15.57 8.76
C LEU A 136 0.63 14.88 9.78
N ILE A 137 1.56 14.04 9.35
CA ILE A 137 2.51 13.35 10.23
C ILE A 137 3.80 14.17 10.35
N PRO A 138 4.51 14.13 11.51
CA PRO A 138 5.83 14.72 11.62
C PRO A 138 6.76 14.26 10.51
N ALA A 139 7.37 15.19 9.81
CA ALA A 139 8.29 14.91 8.71
C ALA A 139 9.65 14.48 9.26
N ILE A 140 9.86 13.19 9.44
CA ILE A 140 11.15 12.63 9.84
C ILE A 140 12.16 12.87 8.72
N GLY A 141 13.35 13.36 9.09
CA GLY A 141 14.34 13.73 8.08
C GLY A 141 14.05 15.04 7.35
N GLY A 142 12.93 15.71 7.66
CA GLY A 142 12.55 16.99 7.08
C GLY A 142 11.63 16.88 5.86
N GLU A 143 11.17 15.69 5.49
CA GLU A 143 10.22 15.48 4.40
C GLU A 143 9.14 14.44 4.77
N PRO A 144 7.84 14.74 4.56
CA PRO A 144 6.76 13.77 4.74
C PRO A 144 6.91 12.63 3.74
N ASP A 145 6.77 11.38 4.21
CA ASP A 145 6.92 10.19 3.38
C ASP A 145 5.80 9.17 3.65
N LEU A 146 5.40 8.43 2.61
CA LEU A 146 4.37 7.40 2.69
C LEU A 146 4.77 6.29 3.68
N ALA A 147 6.04 5.88 3.74
CA ALA A 147 6.51 4.86 4.68
C ALA A 147 6.22 5.24 6.14
N GLN A 148 6.36 6.52 6.48
CA GLN A 148 6.07 7.02 7.82
C GLN A 148 4.57 6.99 8.15
N TYR A 149 3.73 7.25 7.15
CA TYR A 149 2.28 7.16 7.29
C TYR A 149 1.81 5.72 7.45
N LEU A 150 2.35 4.79 6.67
CA LEU A 150 1.98 3.38 6.72
C LEU A 150 2.22 2.76 8.10
N GLN A 151 3.23 3.20 8.83
CA GLN A 151 3.55 2.73 10.18
C GLN A 151 2.46 3.03 11.23
N VAL A 152 1.58 4.00 10.97
CA VAL A 152 0.50 4.36 11.91
C VAL A 152 -0.84 3.71 11.56
N LEU A 153 -0.91 2.95 10.47
CA LEU A 153 -2.14 2.28 10.04
C LEU A 153 -2.52 1.11 10.97
N PRO A 154 -3.83 0.82 11.13
CA PRO A 154 -4.28 -0.33 11.90
C PRO A 154 -3.81 -1.65 11.29
N GLY A 155 -3.36 -2.57 12.14
CA GLY A 155 -2.89 -3.89 11.73
C GLY A 155 -1.56 -3.91 10.98
N VAL A 156 -0.87 -2.77 10.88
CA VAL A 156 0.45 -2.65 10.26
C VAL A 156 1.54 -2.69 11.34
N VAL A 157 2.50 -3.57 11.17
CA VAL A 157 3.68 -3.71 12.00
C VAL A 157 4.90 -3.37 11.17
N PHE A 158 5.73 -2.48 11.70
CA PHE A 158 7.00 -2.08 11.11
C PHE A 158 8.14 -2.55 12.01
N THR A 159 9.10 -3.27 11.46
CA THR A 159 10.11 -3.97 12.27
C THR A 159 11.30 -3.11 12.67
N GLY A 160 11.44 -1.92 12.12
CA GLY A 160 12.49 -0.99 12.56
C GLY A 160 12.94 0.02 11.52
N ASP A 161 13.78 0.95 11.98
CA ASP A 161 14.30 2.06 11.17
C ASP A 161 15.31 1.61 10.10
N GLN A 162 15.79 0.37 10.18
CA GLN A 162 16.70 -0.26 9.21
C GLN A 162 16.00 -1.48 8.60
N GLY A 163 16.10 -1.64 7.28
CA GLY A 163 15.43 -2.72 6.57
C GLY A 163 13.90 -2.66 6.61
N GLY A 164 13.35 -1.45 6.69
CA GLY A 164 11.94 -1.17 6.90
C GLY A 164 11.00 -1.92 6.00
N GLN A 165 10.37 -2.95 6.55
CA GLN A 165 9.40 -3.78 5.85
C GLN A 165 8.07 -3.78 6.59
N LEU A 166 6.97 -3.89 5.83
CA LEU A 166 5.62 -3.87 6.37
C LEU A 166 5.07 -5.29 6.49
N TYR A 167 4.74 -5.65 7.72
CA TYR A 167 3.99 -6.86 8.05
C TYR A 167 2.55 -6.44 8.32
N ILE A 168 1.60 -7.01 7.58
CA ILE A 168 0.22 -6.56 7.62
C ILE A 168 -0.69 -7.69 8.08
N ARG A 169 -1.23 -7.56 9.31
CA ARG A 169 -2.11 -8.56 9.93
C ARG A 169 -1.57 -9.98 9.76
N GLY A 170 -0.32 -10.19 10.17
CA GLY A 170 0.35 -11.50 10.14
C GLY A 170 0.91 -11.93 8.79
N GLY A 171 0.73 -11.16 7.75
CA GLY A 171 1.39 -11.42 6.47
C GLY A 171 2.76 -10.77 6.37
N SER A 172 3.69 -11.48 5.76
CA SER A 172 5.06 -11.01 5.49
C SER A 172 5.09 -10.02 4.29
N PRO A 173 6.18 -9.27 4.12
CA PRO A 173 6.29 -8.24 3.08
C PRO A 173 6.01 -8.73 1.66
N ILE A 174 6.49 -9.94 1.29
CA ILE A 174 6.23 -10.53 -0.03
C ILE A 174 4.76 -10.84 -0.29
N GLN A 175 3.98 -10.99 0.77
CA GLN A 175 2.54 -11.29 0.70
C GLN A 175 1.69 -10.02 0.48
N ASN A 176 2.35 -8.87 0.33
CA ASN A 176 1.73 -7.59 0.00
C ASN A 176 1.97 -7.26 -1.48
N LYS A 177 0.93 -6.86 -2.22
CA LYS A 177 1.05 -6.38 -3.60
C LYS A 177 1.07 -4.86 -3.60
N VAL A 178 2.12 -4.28 -4.16
CA VAL A 178 2.22 -2.82 -4.31
C VAL A 178 2.12 -2.48 -5.78
N LEU A 179 1.16 -1.62 -6.10
CA LEU A 179 0.87 -1.15 -7.44
C LEU A 179 1.12 0.36 -7.54
N LEU A 180 1.80 0.79 -8.58
CA LEU A 180 1.97 2.18 -8.97
C LEU A 180 1.36 2.40 -10.35
N ASP A 181 0.23 3.09 -10.42
CA ASP A 181 -0.58 3.24 -11.63
C ASP A 181 -0.89 1.88 -12.32
N GLY A 182 -1.10 0.81 -11.52
CA GLY A 182 -1.35 -0.55 -11.97
C GLY A 182 -0.10 -1.41 -12.24
N MET A 183 1.10 -0.86 -12.20
CA MET A 183 2.37 -1.59 -12.36
C MET A 183 2.86 -2.13 -11.00
N ILE A 184 3.37 -3.35 -10.96
CA ILE A 184 3.90 -3.97 -9.74
C ILE A 184 5.25 -3.33 -9.37
N VAL A 185 5.37 -2.87 -8.12
CA VAL A 185 6.63 -2.43 -7.50
C VAL A 185 7.03 -3.47 -6.47
N TYR A 186 8.14 -4.17 -6.69
CA TYR A 186 8.54 -5.30 -5.85
C TYR A 186 9.07 -4.88 -4.49
N ASN A 187 9.93 -3.86 -4.44
CA ASN A 187 10.42 -3.30 -3.18
C ASN A 187 10.02 -1.82 -3.07
N PRO A 188 9.02 -1.49 -2.21
CA PRO A 188 8.50 -0.13 -2.09
C PRO A 188 9.25 0.76 -1.10
N PHE A 189 10.28 0.23 -0.41
CA PHE A 189 10.98 0.95 0.65
C PHE A 189 12.49 0.95 0.43
N HIS A 190 13.12 2.03 0.89
CA HIS A 190 14.57 2.11 0.99
C HIS A 190 15.10 1.28 2.16
N SER A 191 16.38 0.92 2.11
CA SER A 191 17.05 0.16 3.19
C SER A 191 17.05 0.89 4.51
N ILE A 192 17.08 2.25 4.50
CA ILE A 192 16.66 3.02 5.66
C ILE A 192 15.12 3.09 5.66
N GLY A 193 14.48 2.30 6.49
CA GLY A 193 13.04 2.06 6.48
C GLY A 193 12.12 3.25 6.77
N LEU A 194 12.67 4.44 6.87
CA LEU A 194 11.92 5.68 7.06
C LEU A 194 11.37 6.27 5.76
N PHE A 195 11.85 5.79 4.60
CA PHE A 195 11.52 6.35 3.29
C PHE A 195 11.02 5.30 2.33
N SER A 196 9.95 5.66 1.62
CA SER A 196 9.45 4.93 0.47
C SER A 196 10.12 5.40 -0.81
N VAL A 197 10.07 4.57 -1.84
CA VAL A 197 10.49 4.94 -3.20
C VAL A 197 9.54 5.96 -3.85
N PHE A 198 8.37 6.17 -3.25
CA PHE A 198 7.33 7.04 -3.79
C PHE A 198 7.51 8.49 -3.32
N ASP A 199 7.52 9.42 -4.25
CA ASP A 199 7.43 10.83 -3.92
C ASP A 199 6.00 11.18 -3.48
N THR A 200 5.85 11.66 -2.26
CA THR A 200 4.55 12.04 -1.67
C THR A 200 3.81 13.10 -2.51
N ASP A 201 4.52 14.00 -3.18
CA ASP A 201 3.89 15.05 -3.98
C ASP A 201 3.37 14.52 -5.33
N LEU A 202 3.82 13.34 -5.80
CA LEU A 202 3.26 12.63 -6.96
C LEU A 202 1.95 11.88 -6.63
N ILE A 203 1.75 11.49 -5.38
CA ILE A 203 0.60 10.65 -5.00
C ILE A 203 -0.69 11.47 -5.11
N ARG A 204 -1.64 10.99 -5.93
CA ARG A 204 -3.04 11.45 -5.91
C ARG A 204 -3.80 10.75 -4.80
N ASN A 205 -3.74 9.42 -4.79
CA ASN A 205 -4.39 8.54 -3.83
C ASN A 205 -3.58 7.25 -3.66
N ALA A 206 -3.63 6.66 -2.46
CA ALA A 206 -3.18 5.31 -2.19
C ALA A 206 -4.26 4.58 -1.40
N ASP A 207 -4.81 3.52 -1.97
CA ASP A 207 -5.76 2.62 -1.32
C ASP A 207 -5.00 1.45 -0.69
N ILE A 208 -5.02 1.34 0.64
CA ILE A 208 -4.33 0.29 1.39
C ILE A 208 -5.35 -0.68 1.94
N TYR A 209 -5.40 -1.88 1.35
CA TYR A 209 -6.24 -2.99 1.81
C TYR A 209 -5.44 -3.87 2.75
N THR A 210 -5.73 -3.83 4.04
CA THR A 210 -5.03 -4.66 5.04
C THR A 210 -5.57 -6.10 5.13
N GLY A 211 -6.55 -6.44 4.30
CA GLY A 211 -7.15 -7.76 4.09
C GLY A 211 -8.54 -7.64 3.46
N GLY A 212 -9.18 -8.74 3.11
CA GLY A 212 -10.54 -8.75 2.60
C GLY A 212 -10.75 -8.02 1.28
N PHE A 213 -9.71 -7.89 0.46
CA PHE A 213 -9.78 -7.19 -0.83
C PHE A 213 -10.61 -7.96 -1.88
N GLY A 214 -11.28 -7.20 -2.75
CA GLY A 214 -12.22 -7.71 -3.74
C GLY A 214 -11.57 -8.55 -4.86
N ALA A 215 -12.41 -9.17 -5.70
CA ALA A 215 -11.98 -10.11 -6.73
C ALA A 215 -11.14 -9.49 -7.86
N GLN A 216 -11.17 -8.16 -8.02
CA GLN A 216 -10.34 -7.45 -8.99
C GLN A 216 -8.82 -7.52 -8.67
N TYR A 217 -8.45 -7.77 -7.42
CA TYR A 217 -7.05 -7.94 -7.00
C TYR A 217 -6.73 -9.41 -6.75
N GLY A 218 -5.51 -9.83 -7.08
CA GLY A 218 -5.06 -11.20 -6.84
C GLY A 218 -3.55 -11.35 -6.85
N GLY A 219 -3.06 -12.60 -6.69
CA GLY A 219 -1.64 -12.94 -6.68
C GLY A 219 -0.90 -12.53 -5.41
N ARG A 220 -1.61 -12.24 -4.33
CA ARG A 220 -1.09 -12.01 -2.98
C ARG A 220 -2.11 -12.46 -1.93
N ILE A 221 -1.60 -12.89 -0.78
CA ILE A 221 -2.40 -13.49 0.29
C ILE A 221 -2.53 -12.62 1.54
N SER A 222 -1.95 -11.42 1.61
CA SER A 222 -2.04 -10.57 2.79
C SER A 222 -2.70 -9.23 2.52
N SER A 223 -2.13 -8.38 1.68
CA SER A 223 -2.60 -7.00 1.47
C SER A 223 -2.37 -6.51 0.05
N ILE A 224 -3.07 -5.42 -0.28
CA ILE A 224 -2.87 -4.67 -1.53
C ILE A 224 -2.63 -3.20 -1.18
N MET A 225 -1.64 -2.59 -1.80
CA MET A 225 -1.39 -1.16 -1.81
C MET A 225 -1.50 -0.68 -3.26
N ASP A 226 -2.53 0.09 -3.58
CA ASP A 226 -2.79 0.59 -4.92
C ASP A 226 -2.61 2.10 -4.97
N ILE A 227 -1.50 2.54 -5.57
CA ILE A 227 -1.09 3.95 -5.63
C ILE A 227 -1.38 4.50 -7.02
N THR A 228 -2.19 5.55 -7.06
CA THR A 228 -2.47 6.32 -8.27
C THR A 228 -1.72 7.66 -8.20
N THR A 229 -0.97 7.98 -9.25
CA THR A 229 -0.23 9.23 -9.34
C THR A 229 -1.04 10.34 -10.03
N LYS A 230 -0.61 11.60 -9.83
CA LYS A 230 -1.16 12.78 -10.51
C LYS A 230 -0.88 12.75 -12.01
N ASP A 231 -1.66 13.53 -12.77
CA ASP A 231 -1.50 13.65 -14.22
C ASP A 231 -0.55 14.78 -14.64
N GLY A 232 -0.34 15.74 -13.76
CA GLY A 232 0.44 16.95 -14.04
C GLY A 232 -0.43 18.15 -14.51
N ASN A 233 0.07 19.33 -14.28
CA ASN A 233 -0.63 20.59 -14.53
C ASN A 233 -0.81 20.84 -16.05
N LYS A 234 -2.05 21.03 -16.49
CA LYS A 234 -2.38 21.27 -17.91
C LYS A 234 -2.30 22.74 -18.31
N ASN A 235 -2.25 23.66 -17.35
CA ASN A 235 -2.43 25.08 -17.58
C ASN A 235 -1.13 25.88 -17.51
N ARG A 236 -0.16 25.45 -16.68
CA ARG A 236 1.11 26.12 -16.50
C ARG A 236 2.23 25.17 -16.10
N LEU A 237 3.46 25.59 -16.32
CA LEU A 237 4.61 24.95 -15.68
C LEU A 237 4.54 25.22 -14.18
N ALA A 238 4.62 24.17 -13.38
CA ALA A 238 4.62 24.18 -11.94
C ALA A 238 5.66 23.20 -11.43
N GLY A 239 6.03 23.29 -10.16
CA GLY A 239 6.98 22.38 -9.60
C GLY A 239 7.21 22.60 -8.12
N LYS A 240 8.06 21.75 -7.56
CA LYS A 240 8.52 21.84 -6.19
C LYS A 240 10.00 21.45 -6.11
N VAL A 241 10.77 22.27 -5.44
CA VAL A 241 12.14 21.96 -5.03
C VAL A 241 12.15 21.82 -3.53
N SER A 242 12.72 20.74 -3.02
CA SER A 242 12.93 20.58 -1.58
C SER A 242 14.33 20.06 -1.29
N THR A 243 14.87 20.47 -0.15
CA THR A 243 16.11 19.96 0.41
C THR A 243 15.95 19.78 1.92
N ASN A 244 16.59 18.77 2.47
CA ASN A 244 16.52 18.47 3.88
C ASN A 244 17.82 17.85 4.37
N SER A 245 17.91 17.51 5.66
CA SER A 245 19.09 16.90 6.25
C SER A 245 19.54 15.58 5.60
N PHE A 246 18.65 14.88 4.87
CA PHE A 246 18.90 13.55 4.32
C PHE A 246 19.02 13.52 2.81
N GLY A 247 18.37 14.46 2.10
CA GLY A 247 18.31 14.42 0.65
C GLY A 247 17.71 15.68 0.02
N SER A 248 17.55 15.64 -1.29
CA SER A 248 16.92 16.68 -2.08
C SER A 248 15.98 16.11 -3.13
N LYS A 249 14.99 16.89 -3.52
CA LYS A 249 13.98 16.54 -4.50
C LYS A 249 13.66 17.69 -5.44
N LEU A 250 13.43 17.33 -6.70
CA LEU A 250 12.88 18.22 -7.73
C LEU A 250 11.67 17.54 -8.37
N MET A 251 10.53 18.21 -8.35
CA MET A 251 9.33 17.79 -9.11
C MET A 251 8.99 18.92 -10.09
N LEU A 252 8.71 18.54 -11.34
CA LEU A 252 8.26 19.46 -12.39
C LEU A 252 7.02 18.88 -13.07
N GLU A 253 6.04 19.70 -13.32
CA GLU A 253 4.81 19.35 -14.02
C GLU A 253 4.36 20.49 -14.95
N GLY A 254 3.70 20.13 -16.04
CA GLY A 254 3.22 21.15 -16.97
C GLY A 254 2.48 20.60 -18.19
N PRO A 255 1.94 21.51 -19.04
CA PRO A 255 1.35 21.12 -20.32
C PRO A 255 2.40 20.53 -21.24
N PHE A 256 2.09 19.40 -21.91
CA PHE A 256 3.09 18.73 -22.77
C PHE A 256 3.26 19.43 -24.11
N PHE A 257 2.17 19.91 -24.74
CA PHE A 257 2.26 20.60 -26.03
C PHE A 257 1.77 22.06 -25.93
N LYS A 258 0.55 22.27 -25.52
CA LYS A 258 -0.12 23.58 -25.49
C LYS A 258 -0.74 23.83 -24.11
N LYS A 259 -0.54 25.04 -23.61
CA LYS A 259 -1.17 25.52 -22.39
C LYS A 259 -2.71 25.38 -22.49
N GLY A 260 -3.34 24.79 -21.47
CA GLY A 260 -4.77 24.50 -21.48
C GLY A 260 -5.18 23.37 -22.44
N GLY A 261 -4.20 22.59 -22.95
CA GLY A 261 -4.43 21.42 -23.79
C GLY A 261 -4.84 20.19 -23.00
N ASN A 262 -4.99 19.09 -23.73
CA ASN A 262 -5.45 17.81 -23.18
C ASN A 262 -4.29 16.94 -22.62
N ALA A 263 -3.05 17.34 -22.86
CA ALA A 263 -1.85 16.58 -22.47
C ALA A 263 -1.01 17.31 -21.44
N SER A 264 -0.52 16.56 -20.45
CA SER A 264 0.36 17.07 -19.40
C SER A 264 1.47 16.07 -19.10
N PHE A 265 2.54 16.55 -18.47
CA PHE A 265 3.62 15.73 -17.96
C PHE A 265 3.87 16.01 -16.49
N ILE A 266 4.44 15.03 -15.78
CA ILE A 266 5.01 15.19 -14.46
C ILE A 266 6.31 14.38 -14.38
N LEU A 267 7.34 14.99 -13.79
CA LEU A 267 8.68 14.40 -13.59
C LEU A 267 9.06 14.62 -12.13
N SER A 268 9.67 13.62 -11.50
CA SER A 268 10.25 13.74 -10.17
C SER A 268 11.61 13.07 -10.12
N ALA A 269 12.55 13.73 -9.46
CA ALA A 269 13.86 13.20 -9.12
C ALA A 269 14.10 13.44 -7.62
N LYS A 270 14.39 12.39 -6.87
CA LYS A 270 14.66 12.41 -5.42
C LYS A 270 15.99 11.69 -5.18
N THR A 271 16.85 12.26 -4.39
CA THR A 271 18.16 11.66 -4.04
C THR A 271 18.49 11.86 -2.59
N SER A 272 19.05 10.84 -1.95
CA SER A 272 19.63 10.93 -0.61
C SER A 272 21.13 11.14 -0.68
N TYR A 273 21.64 11.96 0.23
CA TYR A 273 23.07 12.14 0.50
C TYR A 273 23.39 11.89 1.97
N LEU A 274 22.58 11.03 2.59
CA LEU A 274 22.71 10.74 4.05
C LEU A 274 24.06 10.14 4.41
N ASP A 275 24.68 9.38 3.52
CA ASP A 275 26.05 8.86 3.64
C ASP A 275 27.10 9.96 3.80
N LYS A 276 26.81 11.18 3.35
CA LYS A 276 27.68 12.36 3.42
C LYS A 276 27.22 13.32 4.53
N SER A 277 25.92 13.68 4.54
CA SER A 277 25.38 14.66 5.49
C SER A 277 25.45 14.16 6.95
N SER A 278 25.33 12.85 7.17
CA SER A 278 25.44 12.27 8.51
C SER A 278 26.83 12.40 9.11
N LYS A 279 27.88 12.40 8.31
CA LYS A 279 29.27 12.68 8.75
C LYS A 279 29.47 14.09 9.31
N LEU A 280 28.57 15.01 8.98
CA LEU A 280 28.60 16.38 9.48
C LEU A 280 27.56 16.61 10.58
N LEU A 281 26.34 16.10 10.39
CA LEU A 281 25.20 16.41 11.26
C LEU A 281 25.01 15.39 12.39
N TYR A 282 25.47 14.14 12.22
CA TYR A 282 25.15 13.02 13.10
C TYR A 282 26.37 12.21 13.52
N THR A 283 27.51 12.87 13.70
CA THR A 283 28.79 12.24 14.13
C THR A 283 28.70 11.53 15.47
N TYR A 284 27.75 11.92 16.33
CA TYR A 284 27.46 11.27 17.60
C TYR A 284 26.73 9.92 17.45
N ILE A 285 26.13 9.62 16.28
CA ILE A 285 25.53 8.33 15.97
C ILE A 285 26.61 7.38 15.44
N ASP A 286 27.29 7.80 14.39
CA ASP A 286 28.44 7.11 13.79
C ASP A 286 29.39 8.13 13.17
N THR A 287 30.65 8.10 13.59
CA THR A 287 31.71 9.00 13.08
C THR A 287 32.01 8.79 11.61
N ALA A 288 31.77 7.58 11.06
CA ALA A 288 31.93 7.29 9.64
C ALA A 288 30.69 7.64 8.80
N GLY A 289 29.61 8.05 9.48
CA GLY A 289 28.33 8.37 8.87
C GLY A 289 27.41 7.16 8.66
N LEU A 290 26.14 7.44 8.42
CA LEU A 290 25.14 6.41 8.14
C LEU A 290 25.33 5.87 6.71
N PRO A 291 25.27 4.54 6.50
CA PRO A 291 25.72 3.90 5.26
C PRO A 291 24.73 3.98 4.09
N TYR A 292 23.67 4.78 4.17
CA TYR A 292 22.54 4.74 3.25
C TYR A 292 22.60 5.84 2.19
N SER A 293 22.35 5.45 0.93
CA SER A 293 22.13 6.38 -0.17
C SER A 293 21.14 5.80 -1.18
N TYR A 294 20.30 6.66 -1.77
CA TYR A 294 19.34 6.24 -2.79
C TYR A 294 19.08 7.35 -3.82
N THR A 295 18.54 6.94 -4.97
CA THR A 295 18.10 7.85 -6.04
C THR A 295 16.85 7.28 -6.71
N ASP A 296 15.81 8.11 -6.79
CA ASP A 296 14.51 7.78 -7.35
C ASP A 296 14.18 8.73 -8.50
N LEU A 297 13.79 8.17 -9.62
CA LEU A 297 13.31 8.88 -10.78
C LEU A 297 11.91 8.39 -11.15
N TYR A 298 11.03 9.30 -11.49
CA TYR A 298 9.68 9.00 -11.98
C TYR A 298 9.29 9.98 -13.07
N GLY A 299 8.58 9.49 -14.10
CA GLY A 299 8.01 10.33 -15.13
C GLY A 299 6.69 9.77 -15.65
N LYS A 300 5.75 10.67 -15.97
CA LYS A 300 4.44 10.32 -16.55
C LYS A 300 4.00 11.38 -17.55
N ILE A 301 3.39 10.92 -18.63
CA ILE A 301 2.65 11.72 -19.60
C ILE A 301 1.19 11.25 -19.57
N SER A 302 0.26 12.19 -19.51
CA SER A 302 -1.17 11.91 -19.49
C SER A 302 -1.89 12.70 -20.57
N VAL A 303 -2.81 12.04 -21.26
CA VAL A 303 -3.66 12.64 -22.32
C VAL A 303 -5.12 12.34 -22.00
N ASN A 304 -5.93 13.39 -21.91
CA ASN A 304 -7.36 13.28 -21.62
C ASN A 304 -8.19 13.68 -22.82
N SER A 305 -9.20 12.91 -23.16
CA SER A 305 -10.18 13.27 -24.19
C SER A 305 -11.33 14.12 -23.62
N SER A 306 -12.06 14.80 -24.47
CA SER A 306 -13.23 15.60 -24.08
C SER A 306 -14.39 14.74 -23.52
N ASN A 307 -14.48 13.46 -23.88
CA ASN A 307 -15.48 12.53 -23.36
C ASN A 307 -15.09 11.89 -22.00
N GLY A 308 -13.92 12.23 -21.46
CA GLY A 308 -13.38 11.69 -20.22
C GLY A 308 -12.49 10.45 -20.39
N SER A 309 -12.33 9.93 -21.63
CA SER A 309 -11.34 8.88 -21.88
C SER A 309 -9.94 9.42 -21.63
N LYS A 310 -9.08 8.60 -21.06
CA LYS A 310 -7.72 8.96 -20.64
C LYS A 310 -6.72 7.91 -21.10
N TRP A 311 -5.55 8.34 -21.47
CA TRP A 311 -4.38 7.50 -21.67
C TRP A 311 -3.19 8.07 -20.94
N SER A 312 -2.37 7.22 -20.33
CA SER A 312 -1.14 7.62 -19.65
C SER A 312 -0.01 6.64 -19.97
N MET A 313 1.20 7.17 -20.07
CA MET A 313 2.44 6.42 -20.12
C MET A 313 3.34 6.90 -19.00
N PHE A 314 3.96 5.98 -18.27
CA PHE A 314 4.76 6.29 -17.09
C PHE A 314 5.92 5.33 -16.93
N GLY A 315 6.94 5.75 -16.17
CA GLY A 315 8.07 4.92 -15.85
C GLY A 315 8.81 5.41 -14.62
N TYR A 316 9.58 4.50 -14.02
CA TYR A 316 10.41 4.80 -12.86
C TYR A 316 11.75 4.08 -12.91
N ASN A 317 12.72 4.61 -12.16
CA ASN A 317 13.96 3.93 -11.80
C ASN A 317 14.33 4.30 -10.37
N TYR A 318 14.42 3.31 -9.52
CA TYR A 318 14.75 3.42 -8.10
C TYR A 318 16.04 2.64 -7.83
N ARG A 319 16.96 3.25 -7.09
CA ARG A 319 18.24 2.65 -6.72
C ARG A 319 18.52 2.90 -5.25
N ASP A 320 19.01 1.89 -4.58
CA ASP A 320 19.39 1.95 -3.17
C ASP A 320 20.76 1.30 -2.97
N LYS A 321 21.56 1.86 -2.08
CA LYS A 321 22.86 1.34 -1.72
C LYS A 321 23.12 1.51 -0.23
N VAL A 322 23.56 0.43 0.40
CA VAL A 322 24.01 0.39 1.78
C VAL A 322 25.42 -0.21 1.81
N SER A 323 26.37 0.50 2.40
CA SER A 323 27.76 0.05 2.55
C SER A 323 28.17 0.07 4.00
N TYR A 324 28.27 -1.10 4.62
CA TYR A 324 28.81 -1.28 5.96
C TYR A 324 30.30 -1.59 5.87
N ARG A 325 31.14 -0.60 6.11
CA ARG A 325 32.61 -0.61 6.29
C ARG A 325 33.26 -2.00 6.07
N ASP A 326 33.53 -2.37 4.86
CA ASP A 326 34.22 -3.61 4.48
C ASP A 326 33.62 -4.92 5.02
N VAL A 327 32.44 -4.85 5.66
CA VAL A 327 31.69 -6.00 6.17
C VAL A 327 30.70 -6.49 5.14
N SER A 328 29.87 -5.57 4.62
CA SER A 328 28.88 -5.94 3.60
C SER A 328 28.48 -4.75 2.72
N ASN A 329 28.22 -5.05 1.46
CA ASN A 329 27.59 -4.13 0.50
C ASN A 329 26.27 -4.69 0.04
N LEU A 330 25.20 -3.98 0.33
CA LEU A 330 23.85 -4.29 -0.16
C LEU A 330 23.46 -3.23 -1.19
N GLY A 331 22.98 -3.66 -2.32
CA GLY A 331 22.42 -2.75 -3.32
C GLY A 331 21.24 -3.35 -4.03
N TRP A 332 20.25 -2.53 -4.34
CA TRP A 332 19.18 -2.95 -5.23
C TRP A 332 18.82 -1.86 -6.25
N ASN A 333 18.32 -2.32 -7.38
CA ASN A 333 17.80 -1.49 -8.46
C ASN A 333 16.45 -2.01 -8.89
N SER A 334 15.49 -1.11 -9.06
CA SER A 334 14.16 -1.42 -9.58
C SER A 334 13.80 -0.43 -10.66
N GLY A 335 13.28 -0.92 -11.77
CA GLY A 335 12.86 -0.10 -12.89
C GLY A 335 11.60 -0.62 -13.53
N GLY A 336 10.83 0.26 -14.16
CA GLY A 336 9.62 -0.14 -14.85
C GLY A 336 9.11 0.91 -15.82
N ILE A 337 8.33 0.44 -16.78
CA ILE A 337 7.60 1.25 -17.74
C ILE A 337 6.19 0.68 -17.89
N GLY A 338 5.20 1.55 -17.96
CA GLY A 338 3.81 1.15 -18.07
C GLY A 338 2.97 2.13 -18.87
N SER A 339 1.85 1.64 -19.32
CA SER A 339 0.80 2.40 -19.97
C SER A 339 -0.55 1.97 -19.41
N ASN A 340 -1.41 2.92 -19.09
CA ASN A 340 -2.79 2.64 -18.73
C ASN A 340 -3.77 3.52 -19.51
N PHE A 341 -4.98 3.04 -19.65
CA PHE A 341 -6.05 3.79 -20.28
C PHE A 341 -7.39 3.56 -19.58
N ILE A 342 -8.24 4.58 -19.69
CA ILE A 342 -9.65 4.54 -19.31
C ILE A 342 -10.43 4.97 -20.53
N LEU A 343 -11.32 4.10 -21.04
CA LEU A 343 -12.20 4.42 -22.14
C LEU A 343 -13.63 4.57 -21.63
N VAL A 344 -14.28 5.63 -22.07
CA VAL A 344 -15.67 5.96 -21.75
C VAL A 344 -16.47 6.00 -23.06
N PRO A 345 -16.90 4.84 -23.60
CA PRO A 345 -17.61 4.79 -24.87
C PRO A 345 -18.94 5.54 -24.76
N SER A 346 -19.32 6.24 -25.82
CA SER A 346 -20.57 6.97 -25.86
C SER A 346 -21.76 5.97 -26.00
N GLY A 347 -22.88 6.24 -25.30
CA GLY A 347 -24.11 5.47 -25.41
C GLY A 347 -24.13 4.12 -24.67
N THR A 348 -23.05 3.74 -23.96
CA THR A 348 -23.01 2.55 -23.11
C THR A 348 -22.85 2.92 -21.65
N SER A 349 -23.31 2.07 -20.74
CA SER A 349 -23.05 2.23 -19.29
C SER A 349 -21.73 1.62 -18.83
N THR A 350 -20.86 1.20 -19.76
CA THR A 350 -19.63 0.47 -19.48
C THR A 350 -18.42 1.39 -19.58
N ILE A 351 -17.50 1.28 -18.61
CA ILE A 351 -16.15 1.83 -18.65
C ILE A 351 -15.20 0.67 -18.90
N ILE A 352 -14.14 0.91 -19.68
CA ILE A 352 -13.10 -0.06 -19.97
C ILE A 352 -11.78 0.51 -19.48
N GLU A 353 -11.09 -0.25 -18.63
CA GLU A 353 -9.79 0.12 -18.11
C GLU A 353 -8.75 -0.93 -18.53
N GLY A 354 -7.61 -0.49 -18.95
CA GLY A 354 -6.51 -1.38 -19.31
C GLY A 354 -5.18 -0.91 -18.77
N THR A 355 -4.35 -1.88 -18.42
CA THR A 355 -2.96 -1.66 -17.97
C THR A 355 -2.05 -2.62 -18.70
N PHE A 356 -0.94 -2.10 -19.19
CA PHE A 356 0.19 -2.85 -19.68
C PHE A 356 1.45 -2.30 -19.00
N ALA A 357 2.19 -3.14 -18.31
CA ALA A 357 3.40 -2.70 -17.63
C ALA A 357 4.47 -3.80 -17.63
N TYR A 358 5.71 -3.37 -17.59
CA TYR A 358 6.89 -4.19 -17.35
C TYR A 358 7.67 -3.58 -16.20
N SER A 359 8.08 -4.41 -15.25
CA SER A 359 8.89 -3.99 -14.11
C SER A 359 9.98 -5.01 -13.80
N SER A 360 11.09 -4.53 -13.26
CA SER A 360 12.25 -5.33 -12.88
C SER A 360 12.75 -4.92 -11.50
N TYR A 361 13.34 -5.88 -10.80
CA TYR A 361 13.99 -5.67 -9.52
C TYR A 361 15.18 -6.63 -9.42
N LEU A 362 16.32 -6.12 -8.96
CA LEU A 362 17.52 -6.90 -8.72
C LEU A 362 18.14 -6.42 -7.41
N ILE A 363 18.39 -7.35 -6.48
CA ILE A 363 19.14 -7.12 -5.25
C ILE A 363 20.38 -7.99 -5.20
N ARG A 364 21.47 -7.41 -4.69
CA ARG A 364 22.74 -8.09 -4.43
C ARG A 364 23.24 -7.75 -3.03
N LEU A 365 23.71 -8.76 -2.35
CA LEU A 365 24.42 -8.66 -1.08
C LEU A 365 25.80 -9.31 -1.23
N GLU A 366 26.82 -8.52 -0.97
CA GLU A 366 28.23 -8.96 -0.97
C GLU A 366 28.73 -8.83 0.48
N GLU A 367 29.18 -9.92 1.05
CA GLU A 367 29.74 -10.00 2.39
C GLU A 367 31.21 -10.41 2.31
N ALA A 368 32.04 -9.90 3.21
CA ALA A 368 33.51 -10.07 3.13
C ALA A 368 33.97 -11.55 3.21
N ILE A 369 33.17 -12.39 3.87
CA ILE A 369 33.52 -13.79 4.18
C ILE A 369 32.61 -14.79 3.47
N LEU A 370 31.42 -14.38 3.05
CA LEU A 370 30.40 -15.25 2.45
C LEU A 370 30.29 -15.04 0.93
N ASN A 371 29.87 -16.09 0.24
CA ASN A 371 29.55 -15.97 -1.19
C ASN A 371 28.47 -14.92 -1.43
N PRO A 372 28.59 -14.12 -2.51
CA PRO A 372 27.57 -13.14 -2.85
C PRO A 372 26.19 -13.80 -3.03
N ARG A 373 25.14 -13.11 -2.56
CA ARG A 373 23.74 -13.51 -2.75
C ARG A 373 23.08 -12.57 -3.74
N GLN A 374 22.27 -13.12 -4.62
CA GLN A 374 21.54 -12.34 -5.60
C GLN A 374 20.12 -12.84 -5.74
N SER A 375 19.17 -11.91 -5.91
CA SER A 375 17.81 -12.24 -6.34
C SER A 375 17.33 -11.22 -7.35
N GLY A 376 16.81 -11.71 -8.48
CA GLY A 376 16.20 -10.89 -9.53
C GLY A 376 14.78 -11.32 -9.82
N VAL A 377 13.90 -10.36 -10.11
CA VAL A 377 12.58 -10.61 -10.68
C VAL A 377 12.29 -9.61 -11.77
N ASN A 378 11.92 -10.12 -12.94
CA ASN A 378 11.43 -9.33 -14.06
C ASN A 378 10.01 -9.79 -14.37
N GLY A 379 9.11 -8.87 -14.66
CA GLY A 379 7.76 -9.28 -14.94
C GLY A 379 6.98 -8.28 -15.78
N PHE A 380 6.02 -8.81 -16.52
CA PHE A 380 5.00 -7.99 -17.16
C PHE A 380 3.64 -8.27 -16.54
N ASN A 381 2.79 -7.25 -16.53
CA ASN A 381 1.40 -7.39 -16.18
C ASN A 381 0.51 -6.73 -17.24
N LEU A 382 -0.48 -7.49 -17.68
CA LEU A 382 -1.54 -7.07 -18.58
C LEU A 382 -2.86 -7.21 -17.85
N GLY A 383 -3.60 -6.13 -17.74
CA GLY A 383 -4.93 -6.11 -17.14
C GLY A 383 -5.95 -5.47 -18.07
N LEU A 384 -7.14 -6.05 -18.15
CA LEU A 384 -8.28 -5.48 -18.85
C LEU A 384 -9.53 -5.65 -18.00
N ASN A 385 -10.12 -4.55 -17.58
CA ASN A 385 -11.28 -4.49 -16.70
C ASN A 385 -12.45 -3.78 -17.37
N PHE A 386 -13.64 -4.30 -17.14
CA PHE A 386 -14.91 -3.75 -17.60
C PHE A 386 -15.79 -3.47 -16.39
N THR A 387 -16.26 -2.25 -16.25
CA THR A 387 -17.21 -1.84 -15.21
C THR A 387 -18.49 -1.37 -15.86
N SER A 388 -19.57 -2.13 -15.69
CA SER A 388 -20.89 -1.84 -16.24
C SER A 388 -21.86 -1.44 -15.12
N PHE A 389 -22.49 -0.31 -15.28
CA PHE A 389 -23.45 0.24 -14.32
C PHE A 389 -24.89 -0.11 -14.74
N ASN A 390 -25.63 -0.74 -13.84
CA ASN A 390 -27.05 -1.04 -14.00
C ASN A 390 -27.83 -0.48 -12.83
N ASN A 391 -28.43 0.67 -13.00
CA ASN A 391 -29.00 1.48 -11.92
C ASN A 391 -27.93 1.75 -10.83
N GLU A 392 -28.22 1.38 -9.58
CA GLU A 392 -27.27 1.54 -8.47
C GLU A 392 -26.32 0.34 -8.33
N ASN A 393 -26.50 -0.70 -9.12
CA ASN A 393 -25.67 -1.90 -9.13
C ASN A 393 -24.51 -1.76 -10.11
N GLU A 394 -23.43 -2.48 -9.84
CA GLU A 394 -22.20 -2.45 -10.61
C GLU A 394 -21.72 -3.87 -10.89
N LEU A 395 -21.57 -4.19 -12.17
CA LEU A 395 -20.96 -5.43 -12.63
C LEU A 395 -19.54 -5.12 -13.10
N GLN A 396 -18.56 -5.72 -12.44
CA GLN A 396 -17.16 -5.62 -12.81
C GLN A 396 -16.61 -6.99 -13.17
N TYR A 397 -15.94 -7.09 -14.31
CA TYR A 397 -15.26 -8.31 -14.74
C TYR A 397 -14.01 -7.97 -15.53
N GLY A 398 -13.05 -8.89 -15.53
CA GLY A 398 -11.78 -8.61 -16.20
C GLY A 398 -10.90 -9.83 -16.30
N LEU A 399 -9.79 -9.63 -17.01
CA LEU A 399 -8.73 -10.60 -17.23
C LEU A 399 -7.40 -9.97 -16.85
N GLU A 400 -6.51 -10.77 -16.26
CA GLU A 400 -5.14 -10.36 -15.93
C GLU A 400 -4.18 -11.47 -16.36
N VAL A 401 -3.08 -11.08 -17.01
CA VAL A 401 -1.96 -11.96 -17.35
C VAL A 401 -0.72 -11.42 -16.68
N LEU A 402 -0.08 -12.22 -15.86
CA LEU A 402 1.19 -11.90 -15.21
C LEU A 402 2.26 -12.86 -15.72
N GLY A 403 3.40 -12.35 -16.07
CA GLY A 403 4.58 -13.16 -16.37
C GLY A 403 5.73 -12.77 -15.46
N TYR A 404 6.40 -13.77 -14.88
CA TYR A 404 7.57 -13.58 -14.03
C TYR A 404 8.73 -14.41 -14.56
N GLN A 405 9.90 -13.80 -14.53
CA GLN A 405 11.18 -14.49 -14.58
C GLN A 405 11.89 -14.18 -13.27
N THR A 406 12.13 -15.20 -12.46
CA THR A 406 12.89 -15.08 -11.21
C THR A 406 14.25 -15.76 -11.38
N ASP A 407 15.28 -15.15 -10.79
CA ASP A 407 16.66 -15.61 -10.77
C ASP A 407 17.17 -15.48 -9.35
N PHE A 408 17.54 -16.59 -8.72
CA PHE A 408 17.92 -16.66 -7.32
C PHE A 408 19.19 -17.48 -7.17
N ASP A 409 20.15 -16.91 -6.45
CA ASP A 409 21.44 -17.52 -6.11
C ASP A 409 21.72 -17.29 -4.62
N PHE A 410 21.79 -18.38 -3.88
CA PHE A 410 21.97 -18.37 -2.43
C PHE A 410 22.86 -19.54 -1.99
N THR A 411 23.85 -19.24 -1.14
CA THR A 411 24.63 -20.26 -0.45
C THR A 411 24.30 -20.17 1.04
N ASN A 412 23.86 -21.27 1.65
CA ASN A 412 23.53 -21.33 3.07
C ASN A 412 24.80 -21.37 3.95
N ALA A 413 24.62 -21.35 5.28
CA ALA A 413 25.71 -21.39 6.25
C ALA A 413 26.53 -22.69 6.20
N THR A 414 25.99 -23.79 5.65
CA THR A 414 26.69 -25.07 5.48
C THR A 414 27.45 -25.15 4.15
N GLY A 415 27.48 -24.06 3.34
CA GLY A 415 28.15 -24.02 2.04
C GLY A 415 27.35 -24.63 0.89
N LEU A 416 26.13 -25.08 1.12
CA LEU A 416 25.28 -25.62 0.06
C LEU A 416 24.64 -24.49 -0.74
N LYS A 417 24.78 -24.59 -2.08
CA LYS A 417 24.22 -23.61 -3.00
C LYS A 417 22.83 -24.01 -3.45
N THR A 418 21.87 -23.09 -3.36
CA THR A 418 20.57 -23.17 -4.02
C THR A 418 20.54 -22.15 -5.14
N GLU A 419 20.37 -22.62 -6.37
CA GLU A 419 20.26 -21.78 -7.57
C GLU A 419 18.98 -22.16 -8.29
N GLN A 420 18.09 -21.19 -8.49
CA GLN A 420 16.84 -21.43 -9.19
C GLN A 420 16.53 -20.30 -10.16
N LYS A 421 16.25 -20.65 -11.40
CA LYS A 421 15.83 -19.71 -12.44
C LYS A 421 14.54 -20.19 -13.08
N GLU A 422 13.45 -19.46 -12.80
CA GLU A 422 12.12 -19.86 -13.19
C GLU A 422 11.40 -18.84 -14.05
N ASN A 423 10.62 -19.34 -15.02
CA ASN A 423 9.68 -18.57 -15.80
C ASN A 423 8.25 -19.02 -15.46
N SER A 424 7.47 -18.13 -14.89
CA SER A 424 6.10 -18.42 -14.49
C SER A 424 5.12 -17.49 -15.19
N THR A 425 4.02 -18.06 -15.70
CA THR A 425 2.92 -17.31 -16.27
C THR A 425 1.65 -17.60 -15.51
N GLU A 426 0.94 -16.57 -15.12
CA GLU A 426 -0.31 -16.61 -14.38
C GLU A 426 -1.40 -15.97 -15.22
N LEU A 427 -2.45 -16.73 -15.50
CA LEU A 427 -3.66 -16.24 -16.17
C LEU A 427 -4.80 -16.21 -15.14
N SER A 428 -5.47 -15.10 -15.03
CA SER A 428 -6.63 -14.99 -14.13
C SER A 428 -7.78 -14.21 -14.75
N GLY A 429 -8.99 -14.59 -14.32
CA GLY A 429 -10.21 -13.87 -14.64
C GLY A 429 -11.03 -13.67 -13.39
N PHE A 430 -11.77 -12.57 -13.33
CA PHE A 430 -12.65 -12.28 -12.19
C PHE A 430 -14.02 -11.77 -12.64
N LEU A 431 -14.99 -12.00 -11.75
CA LEU A 431 -16.35 -11.45 -11.85
C LEU A 431 -16.75 -10.96 -10.46
N ARG A 432 -17.30 -9.76 -10.39
CA ARG A 432 -17.78 -9.10 -9.18
C ARG A 432 -19.10 -8.41 -9.46
N TYR A 433 -20.07 -8.52 -8.58
CA TYR A 433 -21.37 -7.86 -8.75
C TYR A 433 -21.80 -7.13 -7.47
N LYS A 434 -21.57 -5.83 -7.41
CA LYS A 434 -21.99 -4.98 -6.29
C LYS A 434 -23.49 -4.67 -6.40
N ILE A 435 -24.25 -5.13 -5.40
CA ILE A 435 -25.67 -4.90 -5.25
C ILE A 435 -25.89 -3.87 -4.15
N LYS A 436 -26.54 -2.78 -4.48
CA LYS A 436 -26.83 -1.70 -3.53
C LYS A 436 -28.32 -1.58 -3.30
N THR A 437 -28.70 -1.62 -2.03
CA THR A 437 -30.05 -1.31 -1.56
C THR A 437 -29.99 -0.14 -0.57
N GLN A 438 -31.12 0.32 -0.07
CA GLN A 438 -31.16 1.45 0.86
C GLN A 438 -30.35 1.24 2.14
N LYS A 439 -30.28 -0.01 2.67
CA LYS A 439 -29.60 -0.32 3.93
C LYS A 439 -28.51 -1.35 3.82
N LEU A 440 -28.41 -2.08 2.72
CA LEU A 440 -27.49 -3.18 2.56
C LEU A 440 -26.78 -3.07 1.23
N ILE A 441 -25.47 -3.15 1.26
CA ILE A 441 -24.62 -3.27 0.08
C ILE A 441 -23.92 -4.63 0.19
N ILE A 442 -24.02 -5.45 -0.85
CA ILE A 442 -23.39 -6.76 -0.96
C ILE A 442 -22.52 -6.78 -2.22
N ASP A 443 -21.34 -7.33 -2.08
CA ASP A 443 -20.31 -7.34 -3.11
C ASP A 443 -19.72 -8.75 -3.24
N PRO A 444 -20.46 -9.72 -3.76
CA PRO A 444 -19.94 -11.03 -4.09
C PRO A 444 -19.03 -10.97 -5.30
N GLY A 445 -17.98 -11.76 -5.28
CA GLY A 445 -17.04 -11.89 -6.38
C GLY A 445 -16.37 -13.25 -6.40
N VAL A 446 -15.82 -13.60 -7.54
CA VAL A 446 -15.02 -14.79 -7.73
C VAL A 446 -13.83 -14.46 -8.61
N ARG A 447 -12.69 -15.03 -8.30
CA ARG A 447 -11.50 -15.00 -9.14
C ARG A 447 -11.04 -16.43 -9.38
N ILE A 448 -10.62 -16.71 -10.60
CA ILE A 448 -10.01 -17.97 -10.99
C ILE A 448 -8.58 -17.64 -11.44
N TYR A 449 -7.64 -18.31 -10.83
CA TYR A 449 -6.23 -18.25 -11.20
C TYR A 449 -5.81 -19.55 -11.85
N LYS A 450 -5.09 -19.48 -12.95
CA LYS A 450 -4.38 -20.60 -13.53
C LYS A 450 -2.88 -20.30 -13.52
N TYR A 451 -2.16 -21.10 -12.80
CA TYR A 451 -0.70 -21.09 -12.73
C TYR A 451 -0.16 -22.12 -13.71
N ASN A 452 0.80 -21.76 -14.53
CA ASN A 452 1.22 -22.58 -15.68
C ASN A 452 1.55 -24.03 -15.29
N SER A 453 2.37 -24.24 -14.26
CA SER A 453 2.81 -25.57 -13.80
C SER A 453 2.11 -26.05 -12.52
N LEU A 454 1.44 -25.18 -11.76
CA LEU A 454 0.96 -25.45 -10.39
C LEU A 454 -0.56 -25.66 -10.30
N GLY A 455 -1.28 -25.71 -11.45
CA GLY A 455 -2.73 -25.94 -11.46
C GLY A 455 -3.56 -24.66 -11.43
N ALA A 456 -4.78 -24.76 -10.91
CA ALA A 456 -5.72 -23.64 -10.85
C ALA A 456 -6.34 -23.51 -9.46
N THR A 457 -6.60 -22.26 -9.03
CA THR A 457 -7.29 -21.94 -7.78
C THR A 457 -8.62 -21.27 -8.05
N PHE A 458 -9.60 -21.55 -7.19
CA PHE A 458 -10.90 -20.89 -7.15
C PHE A 458 -11.00 -20.05 -5.89
N GLU A 459 -11.20 -18.75 -6.08
CA GLU A 459 -11.13 -17.76 -5.01
C GLU A 459 -12.45 -17.00 -4.86
N PRO A 460 -13.42 -17.53 -4.10
CA PRO A 460 -14.64 -16.81 -3.77
C PRO A 460 -14.34 -15.68 -2.81
N ARG A 461 -15.04 -14.56 -2.96
CA ARG A 461 -14.90 -13.36 -2.10
C ARG A 461 -16.25 -12.71 -1.88
N LEU A 462 -16.43 -12.20 -0.69
CA LEU A 462 -17.66 -11.53 -0.29
C LEU A 462 -17.31 -10.29 0.54
N GLY A 463 -17.83 -9.16 0.10
CA GLY A 463 -17.92 -7.95 0.90
C GLY A 463 -19.38 -7.64 1.22
N ALA A 464 -19.64 -7.13 2.42
CA ALA A 464 -20.98 -6.65 2.78
C ALA A 464 -20.88 -5.44 3.72
N LYS A 465 -21.81 -4.50 3.57
CA LYS A 465 -21.98 -3.35 4.47
C LYS A 465 -23.45 -3.14 4.77
N PHE A 466 -23.80 -3.11 6.05
CA PHE A 466 -25.14 -2.83 6.54
C PHE A 466 -25.18 -1.46 7.22
N LEU A 467 -26.02 -0.57 6.67
CA LEU A 467 -26.27 0.77 7.19
C LEU A 467 -27.35 0.66 8.30
N ALA A 468 -26.91 0.37 9.53
CA ALA A 468 -27.82 0.16 10.66
C ALA A 468 -28.56 1.46 10.99
N THR A 469 -27.84 2.59 11.02
CA THR A 469 -28.36 3.96 11.12
C THR A 469 -27.58 4.88 10.18
N ASP A 470 -27.92 6.15 10.13
CA ASP A 470 -27.14 7.15 9.36
C ASP A 470 -25.69 7.26 9.82
N ASN A 471 -25.40 6.95 11.07
CA ASN A 471 -24.09 7.10 11.70
C ASN A 471 -23.42 5.76 12.04
N LEU A 472 -24.14 4.63 12.02
CA LEU A 472 -23.62 3.31 12.40
C LEU A 472 -23.67 2.37 11.21
N ARG A 473 -22.53 1.79 10.87
CA ARG A 473 -22.34 0.84 9.77
C ARG A 473 -21.63 -0.42 10.27
N LEU A 474 -22.13 -1.58 9.87
CA LEU A 474 -21.50 -2.88 10.08
C LEU A 474 -20.88 -3.37 8.77
N LYS A 475 -19.69 -3.96 8.84
CA LYS A 475 -18.95 -4.43 7.69
C LYS A 475 -18.56 -5.90 7.85
N LEU A 476 -18.53 -6.63 6.74
CA LEU A 476 -18.03 -7.98 6.63
C LEU A 476 -17.18 -8.11 5.38
N ALA A 477 -16.04 -8.75 5.48
CA ALA A 477 -15.32 -9.28 4.33
C ALA A 477 -14.88 -10.71 4.60
N ALA A 478 -15.01 -11.57 3.59
CA ALA A 478 -14.51 -12.93 3.62
C ALA A 478 -13.97 -13.32 2.24
N GLY A 479 -12.92 -14.14 2.20
CA GLY A 479 -12.39 -14.58 0.91
C GLY A 479 -11.23 -15.55 1.01
N ARG A 480 -11.00 -16.26 -0.09
CA ARG A 480 -9.85 -17.13 -0.31
C ARG A 480 -8.87 -16.47 -1.27
N TYR A 481 -7.58 -16.65 -1.03
CA TYR A 481 -6.49 -15.98 -1.75
C TYR A 481 -5.37 -16.96 -2.02
N SER A 482 -4.67 -16.78 -3.16
CA SER A 482 -3.49 -17.55 -3.52
C SER A 482 -2.36 -16.68 -4.04
N GLN A 483 -1.13 -17.18 -3.92
CA GLN A 483 0.09 -16.49 -4.32
C GLN A 483 1.14 -17.50 -4.76
N ASN A 484 1.81 -17.21 -5.88
CA ASN A 484 2.91 -18.03 -6.41
C ASN A 484 4.30 -17.55 -5.92
N LEU A 485 4.50 -16.23 -5.78
CA LEU A 485 5.79 -15.69 -5.35
C LEU A 485 6.10 -16.03 -3.89
N VAL A 486 7.32 -16.52 -3.66
CA VAL A 486 7.85 -16.91 -2.36
C VAL A 486 9.01 -15.99 -1.98
N SER A 487 9.19 -15.72 -0.69
CA SER A 487 10.32 -14.97 -0.16
C SER A 487 11.57 -15.84 -0.14
N THR A 488 12.70 -15.25 -0.46
CA THR A 488 14.01 -15.86 -0.20
C THR A 488 14.45 -15.73 1.26
N ASN A 489 13.62 -15.09 2.09
CA ASN A 489 13.82 -14.89 3.52
C ASN A 489 12.89 -15.80 4.30
N SER A 490 13.36 -16.29 5.43
CA SER A 490 12.51 -17.02 6.37
C SER A 490 11.87 -16.07 7.38
N ASP A 491 10.64 -16.36 7.81
CA ASP A 491 9.97 -15.68 8.92
C ASP A 491 10.70 -15.89 10.28
N GLN A 492 11.74 -16.72 10.29
CA GLN A 492 12.61 -16.98 11.44
C GLN A 492 13.72 -15.93 11.60
N ASP A 493 14.02 -15.10 10.57
CA ASP A 493 15.10 -14.12 10.61
C ASP A 493 14.68 -12.82 11.27
N VAL A 494 15.44 -12.36 12.26
CA VAL A 494 15.17 -11.12 13.00
C VAL A 494 15.53 -9.87 12.18
N VAL A 495 16.60 -9.92 11.39
CA VAL A 495 17.03 -8.80 10.53
C VAL A 495 17.32 -9.33 9.14
N ASN A 496 16.57 -8.86 8.17
CA ASN A 496 16.79 -9.27 6.81
C ASN A 496 16.69 -8.06 5.87
N LEU A 497 17.85 -7.54 5.48
CA LEU A 497 17.97 -6.47 4.50
C LEU A 497 17.87 -7.00 3.06
N PHE A 498 18.14 -8.29 2.85
CA PHE A 498 18.07 -8.93 1.54
C PHE A 498 16.63 -9.38 1.26
N TYR A 499 15.92 -8.64 0.41
CA TYR A 499 14.54 -8.91 0.04
C TYR A 499 14.48 -9.49 -1.36
N GLY A 500 14.52 -10.81 -1.45
CA GLY A 500 14.53 -11.52 -2.72
C GLY A 500 13.22 -12.23 -3.02
N PHE A 501 13.05 -12.59 -4.28
CA PHE A 501 11.84 -13.20 -4.84
C PHE A 501 12.16 -14.46 -5.60
N LEU A 502 11.26 -15.43 -5.48
CA LEU A 502 11.28 -16.68 -6.20
C LEU A 502 9.86 -17.05 -6.63
N SER A 503 9.70 -17.67 -7.78
CA SER A 503 8.41 -18.16 -8.27
C SER A 503 8.46 -19.66 -8.51
N ALA A 504 7.30 -20.31 -8.38
CA ALA A 504 7.13 -21.74 -8.65
C ALA A 504 8.20 -22.61 -7.96
N PRO A 505 8.33 -22.55 -6.63
CA PRO A 505 9.34 -23.33 -5.92
C PRO A 505 9.20 -24.82 -6.24
N ASP A 506 10.30 -25.44 -6.59
CA ASP A 506 10.47 -26.86 -6.81
C ASP A 506 11.25 -27.49 -5.63
N ASN A 507 11.50 -28.80 -5.65
CA ASN A 507 12.17 -29.51 -4.56
C ASN A 507 11.53 -29.24 -3.18
N LEU A 508 10.20 -29.47 -3.12
CA LEU A 508 9.38 -29.38 -1.91
C LEU A 508 9.45 -30.70 -1.13
N PRO A 509 9.12 -30.70 0.18
CA PRO A 509 8.88 -31.95 0.89
C PRO A 509 7.69 -32.71 0.26
N ASP A 510 7.76 -34.03 0.25
CA ASP A 510 6.71 -34.89 -0.32
C ASP A 510 5.40 -34.81 0.48
N GLU A 511 5.52 -34.69 1.80
CA GLU A 511 4.40 -34.66 2.76
C GLU A 511 4.58 -33.54 3.78
N PHE A 512 3.45 -33.00 4.27
CA PHE A 512 3.39 -32.09 5.41
C PHE A 512 2.23 -32.50 6.31
N LYS A 513 2.53 -32.84 7.57
CA LYS A 513 1.54 -33.34 8.54
C LYS A 513 0.76 -34.61 8.06
N GLY A 514 1.39 -35.43 7.22
CA GLY A 514 0.78 -36.61 6.67
C GLY A 514 -0.14 -36.40 5.47
N GLU A 515 -0.15 -35.20 4.92
CA GLU A 515 -0.84 -34.86 3.66
C GLU A 515 0.20 -34.61 2.55
N GLU A 516 -0.09 -35.06 1.33
CA GLU A 516 0.78 -34.87 0.16
C GLU A 516 0.90 -33.37 -0.19
N VAL A 517 2.11 -32.89 -0.39
CA VAL A 517 2.39 -31.53 -0.85
C VAL A 517 2.33 -31.49 -2.37
N VAL A 518 1.22 -31.07 -2.93
CA VAL A 518 0.98 -31.06 -4.39
C VAL A 518 1.75 -29.95 -5.11
N ASN A 519 1.95 -28.81 -4.47
CA ASN A 519 2.66 -27.65 -5.05
C ASN A 519 3.04 -26.62 -3.97
N GLY A 520 3.89 -25.64 -4.33
CA GLY A 520 4.38 -24.59 -3.45
C GLY A 520 3.51 -23.32 -3.41
N LEU A 521 2.25 -23.35 -3.84
CA LEU A 521 1.36 -22.18 -3.77
C LEU A 521 1.05 -21.80 -2.33
N GLN A 522 1.22 -20.54 -1.99
CA GLN A 522 0.77 -20.00 -0.71
C GLN A 522 -0.74 -19.73 -0.77
N LEU A 523 -1.45 -20.13 0.26
CA LEU A 523 -2.91 -20.08 0.36
C LEU A 523 -3.34 -19.41 1.67
N ALA A 524 -4.38 -18.57 1.62
CA ALA A 524 -4.94 -17.97 2.82
C ALA A 524 -6.46 -17.77 2.71
N ASN A 525 -7.13 -17.85 3.87
CA ASN A 525 -8.54 -17.50 4.05
C ASN A 525 -8.63 -16.28 4.97
N HIS A 526 -9.42 -15.30 4.64
CA HIS A 526 -9.66 -14.11 5.48
C HIS A 526 -11.13 -14.03 5.90
N ILE A 527 -11.35 -13.64 7.16
CA ILE A 527 -12.65 -13.21 7.68
C ILE A 527 -12.40 -11.94 8.48
N ILE A 528 -13.14 -10.88 8.17
CA ILE A 528 -13.02 -9.57 8.82
C ILE A 528 -14.42 -9.05 9.12
N LEU A 529 -14.62 -8.64 10.35
CA LEU A 529 -15.84 -7.98 10.82
C LEU A 529 -15.48 -6.58 11.28
N GLY A 530 -16.25 -5.59 10.89
CA GLY A 530 -16.00 -4.20 11.26
C GLY A 530 -17.26 -3.44 11.66
N LEU A 531 -17.05 -2.40 12.46
CA LEU A 531 -18.03 -1.43 12.88
C LEU A 531 -17.46 -0.04 12.65
N GLU A 532 -18.19 0.80 11.92
CA GLU A 532 -17.90 2.23 11.75
C GLU A 532 -18.99 3.05 12.42
N TYR A 533 -18.59 4.01 13.26
CA TYR A 533 -19.51 4.88 13.98
C TYR A 533 -19.07 6.34 13.93
N ASP A 534 -19.89 7.18 13.30
CA ASP A 534 -19.70 8.63 13.27
C ASP A 534 -20.29 9.20 14.58
N ILE A 535 -19.45 9.33 15.62
CA ILE A 535 -19.87 9.82 16.95
C ILE A 535 -20.37 11.26 16.84
N SER A 536 -19.71 12.08 16.04
CA SER A 536 -20.13 13.45 15.71
C SER A 536 -19.62 13.85 14.32
N SER A 537 -19.90 15.07 13.87
CA SER A 537 -19.34 15.59 12.61
C SER A 537 -17.81 15.66 12.58
N LYS A 538 -17.14 15.58 13.72
CA LYS A 538 -15.68 15.71 13.87
C LYS A 538 -15.00 14.44 14.39
N ILE A 539 -15.76 13.45 14.88
CA ILE A 539 -15.23 12.25 15.54
C ILE A 539 -15.72 11.01 14.81
N ASP A 540 -14.78 10.22 14.33
CA ASP A 540 -15.00 8.94 13.67
C ASP A 540 -14.38 7.82 14.52
N PHE A 541 -15.11 6.77 14.73
CA PHE A 541 -14.69 5.57 15.43
C PHE A 541 -14.81 4.36 14.51
N ASN A 542 -13.77 3.53 14.45
CA ASN A 542 -13.75 2.29 13.68
C ASN A 542 -13.18 1.16 14.54
N LEU A 543 -13.86 0.02 14.55
CA LEU A 543 -13.46 -1.21 15.24
C LEU A 543 -13.50 -2.34 14.22
N GLU A 544 -12.39 -3.08 14.06
CA GLU A 544 -12.30 -4.24 13.19
C GLU A 544 -11.70 -5.44 13.94
N GLY A 545 -12.37 -6.60 13.85
CA GLY A 545 -11.82 -7.89 14.23
C GLY A 545 -11.48 -8.69 12.98
N TYR A 546 -10.34 -9.39 12.98
CA TYR A 546 -9.90 -10.16 11.84
C TYR A 546 -9.34 -11.54 12.22
N ILE A 547 -9.49 -12.47 11.30
CA ILE A 547 -8.82 -13.77 11.27
C ILE A 547 -8.27 -13.96 9.86
N LYS A 548 -6.99 -14.27 9.75
CA LYS A 548 -6.32 -14.74 8.55
C LYS A 548 -5.73 -16.11 8.84
N ASP A 549 -6.23 -17.09 8.14
CA ASP A 549 -5.78 -18.47 8.20
C ASP A 549 -4.95 -18.76 6.97
N PHE A 550 -3.64 -18.89 7.16
CA PHE A 550 -2.67 -19.24 6.11
C PHE A 550 -2.57 -20.75 6.08
N THR A 551 -3.33 -21.37 5.20
CA THR A 551 -3.42 -22.82 5.12
C THR A 551 -2.20 -23.48 4.49
N GLN A 552 -1.41 -22.72 3.74
CA GLN A 552 -0.12 -23.16 3.21
C GLN A 552 0.79 -21.96 3.00
N LEU A 553 1.97 -22.01 3.57
CA LEU A 553 3.07 -21.08 3.37
C LEU A 553 4.30 -21.87 2.93
N THR A 554 5.08 -21.31 2.02
CA THR A 554 6.32 -21.92 1.53
C THR A 554 7.47 -20.99 1.88
N ASN A 555 8.47 -21.52 2.58
CA ASN A 555 9.66 -20.80 3.01
C ASN A 555 10.92 -21.56 2.57
N ILE A 556 12.04 -20.84 2.43
CA ILE A 556 13.35 -21.46 2.16
C ILE A 556 13.78 -22.34 3.34
N ASN A 557 14.30 -23.52 3.04
CA ASN A 557 14.93 -24.42 4.01
C ASN A 557 16.38 -23.95 4.29
N LYS A 558 16.57 -23.18 5.34
CA LYS A 558 17.91 -22.72 5.76
C LYS A 558 18.70 -23.78 6.53
N GLU A 559 18.02 -24.82 7.01
CA GLU A 559 18.59 -25.92 7.77
C GLU A 559 18.97 -27.12 6.88
N LYS A 560 18.95 -26.94 5.56
CA LYS A 560 19.41 -27.97 4.61
C LYS A 560 20.86 -28.34 4.88
N ILE A 561 21.09 -29.64 5.18
CA ILE A 561 22.41 -30.17 5.52
C ILE A 561 22.96 -31.02 4.36
N THR A 562 22.08 -31.73 3.62
CA THR A 562 22.47 -32.62 2.52
C THR A 562 21.82 -32.16 1.20
N LEU A 563 22.40 -32.58 0.09
CA LEU A 563 21.82 -32.25 -1.24
C LEU A 563 20.44 -32.91 -1.46
N SER A 564 20.12 -33.95 -0.73
CA SER A 564 18.83 -34.64 -0.81
C SER A 564 17.73 -34.00 -0.01
N ASP A 565 18.08 -33.06 0.91
CA ASP A 565 17.06 -32.35 1.68
C ASP A 565 16.30 -31.37 0.76
N PRO A 566 14.98 -31.16 0.98
CA PRO A 566 14.21 -30.19 0.19
C PRO A 566 14.76 -28.78 0.35
N ASP A 567 14.67 -27.98 -0.73
CA ASP A 567 15.08 -26.59 -0.73
C ASP A 567 14.10 -25.67 0.00
N PHE A 568 12.88 -26.15 0.19
CA PHE A 568 11.79 -25.41 0.82
C PHE A 568 11.13 -26.22 1.94
N ILE A 569 10.54 -25.49 2.88
CA ILE A 569 9.68 -26.04 3.93
C ILE A 569 8.26 -25.51 3.76
N ILE A 570 7.29 -26.33 4.20
CA ILE A 570 5.87 -25.94 4.26
C ILE A 570 5.50 -25.64 5.69
N GLU A 571 4.73 -24.58 5.88
CA GLU A 571 4.19 -24.15 7.17
C GLU A 571 2.72 -23.73 7.02
N GLU A 572 2.01 -23.75 8.12
CA GLU A 572 0.71 -23.09 8.28
C GLU A 572 0.86 -21.84 9.14
N GLY A 573 -0.13 -20.97 9.14
CA GLY A 573 -0.11 -19.81 9.99
C GLY A 573 -1.50 -19.31 10.35
N LEU A 574 -1.62 -18.79 11.57
CA LEU A 574 -2.85 -18.13 12.01
C LEU A 574 -2.54 -16.73 12.53
N ALA A 575 -3.23 -15.74 11.98
CA ALA A 575 -3.18 -14.37 12.49
C ALA A 575 -4.59 -13.92 12.88
N LYS A 576 -4.76 -13.47 14.10
CA LYS A 576 -6.03 -12.95 14.62
C LYS A 576 -5.79 -11.67 15.43
N GLY A 577 -6.75 -10.77 15.38
CA GLY A 577 -6.59 -9.52 16.13
C GLY A 577 -7.79 -8.59 16.07
N VAL A 578 -7.62 -7.48 16.77
CA VAL A 578 -8.60 -6.40 16.84
C VAL A 578 -7.88 -5.07 16.65
N ASP A 579 -8.42 -4.24 15.75
CA ASP A 579 -7.94 -2.90 15.48
C ASP A 579 -9.00 -1.88 15.92
N VAL A 580 -8.59 -0.88 16.68
CA VAL A 580 -9.42 0.26 17.14
C VAL A 580 -8.84 1.54 16.57
N VAL A 581 -9.67 2.33 15.92
CA VAL A 581 -9.28 3.63 15.36
C VAL A 581 -10.22 4.72 15.87
N LEU A 582 -9.65 5.79 16.39
CA LEU A 582 -10.38 7.00 16.78
C LEU A 582 -9.74 8.20 16.09
N LYS A 583 -10.52 8.91 15.28
CA LYS A 583 -10.09 10.14 14.62
C LYS A 583 -10.91 11.32 15.09
N TYR A 584 -10.25 12.41 15.44
CA TYR A 584 -10.84 13.73 15.63
C TYR A 584 -10.27 14.66 14.55
N ASN A 585 -11.14 15.28 13.76
CA ASN A 585 -10.75 16.17 12.68
C ASN A 585 -11.45 17.53 12.80
N ASP A 586 -10.67 18.55 13.10
CA ASP A 586 -11.09 19.94 13.17
C ASP A 586 -10.10 20.81 12.38
N PRO A 587 -10.46 21.96 11.79
CA PRO A 587 -9.55 22.77 10.99
C PRO A 587 -8.24 23.15 11.68
N LYS A 588 -8.25 23.30 13.03
CA LYS A 588 -7.06 23.64 13.83
C LYS A 588 -6.42 22.46 14.52
N PHE A 589 -7.18 21.41 14.83
CA PHE A 589 -6.68 20.29 15.60
C PHE A 589 -7.08 18.97 14.95
N TYR A 590 -6.08 18.17 14.61
CA TYR A 590 -6.22 16.80 14.15
C TYR A 590 -5.64 15.86 15.20
N PHE A 591 -6.38 14.80 15.51
CA PHE A 591 -5.94 13.75 16.43
C PHE A 591 -6.34 12.40 15.87
N TRP A 592 -5.40 11.46 15.88
CA TRP A 592 -5.61 10.11 15.40
C TRP A 592 -4.95 9.11 16.34
N LEU A 593 -5.77 8.26 16.93
CA LEU A 593 -5.34 7.13 17.77
C LEU A 593 -5.65 5.84 17.05
N VAL A 594 -4.65 4.97 16.97
CA VAL A 594 -4.77 3.60 16.47
C VAL A 594 -4.24 2.67 17.54
N TYR A 595 -5.03 1.67 17.90
CA TYR A 595 -4.61 0.56 18.75
C TYR A 595 -4.86 -0.74 18.02
N SER A 596 -3.82 -1.58 17.91
CA SER A 596 -3.89 -2.92 17.33
C SER A 596 -3.47 -3.95 18.35
N LEU A 597 -4.32 -4.93 18.58
CA LEU A 597 -4.03 -6.15 19.33
C LEU A 597 -3.93 -7.30 18.33
N GLY A 598 -2.76 -7.92 18.19
CA GLY A 598 -2.52 -9.01 17.26
C GLY A 598 -1.92 -10.25 17.92
N HIS A 599 -2.20 -11.40 17.36
CA HIS A 599 -1.58 -12.67 17.73
C HIS A 599 -1.31 -13.47 16.47
N ILE A 600 -0.04 -13.84 16.27
CA ILE A 600 0.40 -14.55 15.08
C ILE A 600 1.14 -15.82 15.51
N THR A 601 0.77 -16.95 14.91
CA THR A 601 1.49 -18.22 15.04
C THR A 601 1.86 -18.76 13.67
N ARG A 602 2.96 -19.49 13.62
CA ARG A 602 3.38 -20.33 12.52
C ARG A 602 3.55 -21.75 13.05
N THR A 603 3.13 -22.72 12.25
CA THR A 603 3.21 -24.13 12.61
C THR A 603 3.93 -24.87 11.49
N GLY A 604 5.14 -25.31 11.74
CA GLY A 604 5.88 -26.27 10.93
C GLY A 604 5.47 -27.70 11.26
N GLU A 605 6.25 -28.67 10.82
CA GLU A 605 5.94 -30.09 11.04
C GLU A 605 5.97 -30.46 12.54
N ASP A 606 7.03 -30.07 13.24
CA ASP A 606 7.26 -30.44 14.65
C ASP A 606 7.22 -29.23 15.61
N ILE A 607 7.02 -28.02 15.11
CA ILE A 607 7.18 -26.80 15.92
C ILE A 607 6.08 -25.78 15.66
N GLU A 608 5.53 -25.22 16.75
CA GLU A 608 4.71 -24.01 16.70
C GLU A 608 5.48 -22.83 17.34
N TYR A 609 5.54 -21.70 16.64
CA TYR A 609 6.25 -20.52 17.11
C TYR A 609 5.57 -19.22 16.73
N ASN A 610 5.92 -18.13 17.43
CA ASN A 610 5.55 -16.79 17.04
C ASN A 610 6.64 -16.20 16.12
N PRO A 611 6.31 -15.74 14.89
CA PRO A 611 7.31 -15.15 14.02
C PRO A 611 7.88 -13.87 14.62
N HIS A 612 9.10 -13.49 14.19
CA HIS A 612 9.82 -12.33 14.72
C HIS A 612 9.05 -10.99 14.65
N PHE A 613 8.02 -10.90 13.82
CA PHE A 613 7.16 -9.72 13.68
C PHE A 613 5.85 -9.79 14.48
N ASP A 614 5.65 -10.81 15.36
CA ASP A 614 4.48 -10.90 16.24
C ASP A 614 4.51 -9.83 17.32
N ARG A 615 3.96 -8.65 17.03
CA ARG A 615 3.77 -7.56 17.98
C ARG A 615 2.36 -7.61 18.55
N ARG A 616 2.24 -7.96 19.84
CA ARG A 616 0.96 -8.13 20.51
C ARG A 616 0.16 -6.84 20.63
N HIS A 617 0.81 -5.79 21.10
CA HIS A 617 0.21 -4.47 21.27
C HIS A 617 0.96 -3.45 20.42
N ASN A 618 0.24 -2.70 19.60
CA ASN A 618 0.78 -1.60 18.81
C ASN A 618 -0.16 -0.40 18.94
N ILE A 619 0.36 0.70 19.47
CA ILE A 619 -0.37 1.95 19.69
C ILE A 619 0.32 3.04 18.89
N ASN A 620 -0.44 3.75 18.08
CA ASN A 620 0.01 4.92 17.35
C ASN A 620 -0.88 6.11 17.70
N LEU A 621 -0.27 7.21 18.09
CA LEU A 621 -0.93 8.47 18.36
C LEU A 621 -0.31 9.54 17.48
N VAL A 622 -1.13 10.20 16.67
CA VAL A 622 -0.73 11.31 15.82
C VAL A 622 -1.55 12.54 16.21
N SER A 623 -0.92 13.67 16.34
CA SER A 623 -1.57 14.95 16.64
C SER A 623 -0.95 16.06 15.83
N THR A 624 -1.79 16.90 15.23
CA THR A 624 -1.39 18.13 14.52
C THR A 624 -2.19 19.31 15.04
N TYR A 625 -1.50 20.35 15.49
CA TYR A 625 -2.12 21.62 15.90
C TYR A 625 -1.67 22.75 15.01
N LYS A 626 -2.64 23.40 14.35
CA LYS A 626 -2.42 24.57 13.47
C LYS A 626 -2.69 25.86 14.23
N PHE A 627 -1.81 26.83 14.06
CA PHE A 627 -1.88 28.13 14.72
C PHE A 627 -1.27 29.25 13.87
N GLY A 628 -1.29 30.47 14.41
CA GLY A 628 -0.83 31.66 13.71
C GLY A 628 -1.90 32.26 12.79
N ALA A 629 -1.56 33.37 12.14
CA ALA A 629 -2.42 34.01 11.15
C ALA A 629 -2.63 33.05 9.97
N GLU A 630 -3.87 32.84 9.53
CA GLU A 630 -4.23 31.96 8.42
C GLU A 630 -3.82 30.47 8.66
N ASN A 631 -3.61 30.01 9.92
CA ASN A 631 -3.17 28.66 10.24
C ASN A 631 -1.87 28.25 9.53
N ASN A 632 -0.94 29.19 9.35
CA ASN A 632 0.31 29.01 8.60
C ASN A 632 1.43 28.32 9.38
N TRP A 633 1.22 28.01 10.64
CA TRP A 633 2.07 27.19 11.47
C TRP A 633 1.40 25.87 11.81
N SER A 634 2.14 24.79 11.88
CA SER A 634 1.69 23.52 12.46
C SER A 634 2.73 22.94 13.39
N PHE A 635 2.25 22.42 14.53
CA PHE A 635 3.01 21.58 15.43
C PHE A 635 2.47 20.15 15.31
N ASP A 636 3.33 19.23 14.92
CA ASP A 636 2.99 17.84 14.66
C ASP A 636 3.72 16.95 15.67
N ALA A 637 3.02 15.97 16.21
CA ALA A 637 3.56 14.98 17.12
C ALA A 637 3.08 13.58 16.73
N ARG A 638 3.97 12.60 16.82
CA ARG A 638 3.69 11.18 16.63
C ARG A 638 4.30 10.39 17.76
N TRP A 639 3.50 9.60 18.46
CA TRP A 639 3.97 8.67 19.47
C TRP A 639 3.60 7.25 19.07
N ASN A 640 4.62 6.42 18.95
CA ASN A 640 4.48 5.01 18.64
C ASN A 640 4.91 4.18 19.86
N ILE A 641 4.07 3.22 20.29
CA ILE A 641 4.34 2.31 21.40
C ILE A 641 4.03 0.90 20.93
N GLY A 642 4.93 -0.04 21.17
CA GLY A 642 4.70 -1.44 20.81
C GLY A 642 5.29 -2.41 21.82
N SER A 643 4.63 -3.54 22.02
CA SER A 643 5.23 -4.65 22.76
C SER A 643 6.45 -5.19 22.03
N GLY A 644 7.37 -5.78 22.77
CA GLY A 644 8.60 -6.32 22.22
C GLY A 644 8.36 -7.44 21.21
N PHE A 645 9.21 -7.47 20.19
CA PHE A 645 9.23 -8.55 19.20
C PHE A 645 9.79 -9.84 19.79
N PRO A 646 9.31 -11.01 19.31
CA PRO A 646 9.94 -12.29 19.60
C PRO A 646 11.36 -12.34 19.03
N PHE A 647 12.24 -13.05 19.69
CA PHE A 647 13.57 -13.36 19.18
C PHE A 647 14.09 -14.68 19.78
N THR A 648 14.98 -15.35 19.06
CA THR A 648 15.65 -16.56 19.53
C THR A 648 16.84 -16.16 20.41
N GLN A 649 16.86 -16.65 21.64
CA GLN A 649 17.93 -16.37 22.60
C GLN A 649 19.18 -17.20 22.28
N THR A 650 20.35 -16.70 22.67
CA THR A 650 21.60 -17.46 22.65
C THR A 650 21.69 -18.27 23.94
N GLN A 651 21.90 -19.58 23.81
CA GLN A 651 22.07 -20.50 24.94
C GLN A 651 23.54 -20.72 25.26
N GLY A 652 24.39 -20.68 24.25
CA GLY A 652 25.84 -20.87 24.43
C GLY A 652 26.59 -20.66 23.12
N PHE A 653 27.88 -20.94 23.17
CA PHE A 653 28.78 -20.87 22.03
C PHE A 653 29.64 -22.13 21.97
N TYR A 654 30.09 -22.48 20.77
CA TYR A 654 31.02 -23.58 20.52
C TYR A 654 32.02 -23.18 19.43
N PRO A 655 33.23 -23.76 19.41
CA PRO A 655 34.15 -23.59 18.30
C PRO A 655 33.62 -24.34 17.06
N SER A 656 33.28 -23.61 16.01
CA SER A 656 32.87 -24.19 14.73
C SER A 656 34.12 -24.42 13.89
N LEU A 657 34.60 -25.66 13.84
CA LEU A 657 35.78 -26.01 13.05
C LEU A 657 35.34 -26.31 11.61
N ASP A 658 36.07 -25.77 10.64
CA ASP A 658 35.89 -26.14 9.24
C ASP A 658 36.68 -27.39 8.92
N PHE A 659 36.02 -28.42 8.49
CA PHE A 659 36.60 -29.69 8.06
C PHE A 659 36.56 -29.89 6.54
N SER A 660 36.34 -28.79 5.75
CA SER A 660 36.25 -28.84 4.30
C SER A 660 37.56 -29.39 3.65
N ASP A 661 38.69 -29.16 4.28
CA ASP A 661 40.00 -29.70 3.87
C ASP A 661 40.24 -31.15 4.33
N GLY A 662 39.24 -31.78 4.97
CA GLY A 662 39.28 -33.15 5.44
C GLY A 662 40.26 -33.34 6.60
N ILE A 663 41.03 -34.47 6.58
CA ILE A 663 41.95 -34.85 7.65
C ILE A 663 43.14 -33.87 7.80
N ASN A 664 43.39 -33.00 6.85
CA ASN A 664 44.48 -32.03 6.89
C ASN A 664 44.19 -30.80 7.74
N THR A 665 42.98 -30.60 8.17
CA THR A 665 42.60 -29.52 9.10
C THR A 665 43.23 -29.78 10.46
N ASN A 666 44.05 -28.85 10.92
CA ASN A 666 44.73 -28.99 12.20
C ASN A 666 43.82 -28.50 13.36
N TYR A 667 42.75 -29.25 13.62
CA TYR A 667 41.73 -28.97 14.64
C TYR A 667 42.31 -28.87 16.06
N THR A 668 43.55 -29.31 16.31
CA THR A 668 44.20 -29.23 17.61
C THR A 668 44.86 -27.87 17.84
N SER A 669 45.14 -27.09 16.79
CA SER A 669 45.79 -25.78 16.87
C SER A 669 44.94 -24.63 16.37
N GLU A 670 43.85 -24.93 15.66
CA GLU A 670 42.92 -23.93 15.20
C GLU A 670 41.77 -23.74 16.18
N SER A 671 41.44 -22.47 16.45
CA SER A 671 40.34 -22.14 17.39
C SER A 671 38.95 -22.25 16.76
N GLY A 672 38.88 -22.39 15.43
CA GLY A 672 37.61 -22.37 14.70
C GLY A 672 36.90 -21.02 14.75
N GLU A 673 35.81 -20.91 14.03
CA GLU A 673 34.89 -19.79 14.15
C GLU A 673 33.97 -19.96 15.36
N LEU A 674 33.40 -18.86 15.87
CA LEU A 674 32.48 -18.90 16.99
C LEU A 674 31.06 -19.34 16.50
N GLY A 675 30.71 -20.60 16.73
CA GLY A 675 29.37 -21.12 16.51
C GLY A 675 28.42 -20.72 17.64
N ILE A 676 27.15 -20.56 17.34
CA ILE A 676 26.13 -20.14 18.31
C ILE A 676 25.17 -21.32 18.57
N ILE A 677 24.96 -21.64 19.84
CA ILE A 677 23.91 -22.56 20.28
C ILE A 677 22.67 -21.72 20.59
N TYR A 678 21.62 -21.95 19.83
CA TYR A 678 20.34 -21.25 19.98
C TYR A 678 19.45 -21.96 21.01
N ALA A 679 18.68 -21.16 21.77
CA ALA A 679 17.53 -21.64 22.52
C ALA A 679 16.36 -21.93 21.58
N GLY A 680 15.21 -22.31 22.12
CA GLY A 680 13.99 -22.52 21.33
C GLY A 680 13.61 -21.29 20.51
N LEU A 681 13.13 -21.52 19.30
CA LEU A 681 12.83 -20.49 18.28
C LEU A 681 11.88 -19.42 18.83
N ASN A 682 12.30 -18.18 18.80
CA ASN A 682 11.51 -16.98 19.13
C ASN A 682 10.82 -16.99 20.51
N GLN A 683 11.37 -17.72 21.48
CA GLN A 683 10.82 -17.79 22.85
C GLN A 683 11.11 -16.55 23.71
N GLY A 684 12.17 -15.82 23.41
CA GLY A 684 12.48 -14.54 24.05
C GLY A 684 11.61 -13.40 23.50
N ARG A 685 11.44 -12.31 24.28
CA ARG A 685 10.81 -11.09 23.80
C ARG A 685 11.69 -9.88 24.16
N LEU A 686 11.85 -8.98 23.16
CA LEU A 686 12.52 -7.71 23.35
C LEU A 686 11.71 -6.82 24.33
N PRO A 687 12.33 -5.83 24.95
CA PRO A 687 11.63 -4.82 25.74
C PRO A 687 10.61 -4.03 24.90
N TRP A 688 9.68 -3.37 25.58
CA TRP A 688 8.73 -2.47 24.92
C TRP A 688 9.46 -1.37 24.14
N TYR A 689 9.05 -1.21 22.88
CA TYR A 689 9.44 -0.13 22.01
C TYR A 689 8.55 1.08 22.25
N HIS A 690 9.13 2.27 22.34
CA HIS A 690 8.35 3.50 22.18
C HIS A 690 9.23 4.64 21.66
N ARG A 691 8.63 5.51 20.85
CA ARG A 691 9.32 6.66 20.25
C ARG A 691 8.34 7.82 20.08
N LEU A 692 8.76 9.01 20.45
CA LEU A 692 8.07 10.27 20.20
C LEU A 692 8.87 11.05 19.16
N ASP A 693 8.19 11.42 18.08
CA ASP A 693 8.70 12.28 17.01
C ASP A 693 7.87 13.57 17.00
N ILE A 694 8.50 14.73 16.87
CA ILE A 694 7.82 16.02 16.78
C ILE A 694 8.35 16.82 15.60
N ALA A 695 7.52 17.72 15.05
CA ALA A 695 7.94 18.68 14.03
C ALA A 695 7.19 20.00 14.18
N LEU A 696 7.88 21.10 13.87
CA LEU A 696 7.31 22.43 13.72
C LEU A 696 7.47 22.86 12.26
N LYS A 697 6.36 23.21 11.61
CA LYS A 697 6.32 23.62 10.21
C LYS A 697 5.76 25.02 10.07
N LYS A 698 6.27 25.78 9.09
CA LYS A 698 5.70 27.06 8.71
C LYS A 698 5.58 27.16 7.20
N GLN A 699 4.42 27.56 6.74
CA GLN A 699 4.15 27.89 5.35
C GLN A 699 4.04 29.39 5.17
N GLN A 700 4.69 29.90 4.12
CA GLN A 700 4.65 31.31 3.74
C GLN A 700 4.30 31.45 2.27
N LYS A 701 3.15 32.04 1.96
CA LYS A 701 2.80 32.41 0.59
C LYS A 701 3.70 33.56 0.12
N LEU A 702 4.45 33.33 -0.95
CA LEU A 702 5.30 34.33 -1.59
C LEU A 702 4.56 35.03 -2.75
N SER A 703 3.71 34.26 -3.46
CA SER A 703 2.87 34.78 -4.54
C SER A 703 1.59 33.95 -4.67
N LYS A 704 0.74 34.22 -5.65
CA LYS A 704 -0.45 33.41 -5.96
C LYS A 704 -0.11 31.93 -6.15
N TYR A 705 1.05 31.63 -6.74
CA TYR A 705 1.45 30.27 -7.12
C TYR A 705 2.69 29.76 -6.38
N SER A 706 3.31 30.59 -5.53
CA SER A 706 4.56 30.22 -4.87
C SER A 706 4.38 30.21 -3.37
N THR A 707 4.75 29.09 -2.77
CA THR A 707 4.74 28.88 -1.32
C THR A 707 6.08 28.36 -0.86
N PHE A 708 6.67 29.03 0.11
CA PHE A 708 7.86 28.56 0.82
C PHE A 708 7.43 27.88 2.10
N GLU A 709 7.99 26.72 2.36
CA GLU A 709 7.77 25.96 3.59
C GLU A 709 9.12 25.59 4.21
N TRP A 710 9.23 25.75 5.51
CA TRP A 710 10.30 25.15 6.27
C TRP A 710 9.74 24.32 7.42
N ASN A 711 10.48 23.29 7.79
CA ASN A 711 10.16 22.48 8.94
C ASN A 711 11.44 22.18 9.75
N VAL A 712 11.26 22.04 11.06
CA VAL A 712 12.28 21.57 11.99
C VAL A 712 11.65 20.42 12.77
N GLY A 713 12.30 19.28 12.77
CA GLY A 713 11.79 18.09 13.42
C GLY A 713 12.84 17.42 14.28
N VAL A 714 12.36 16.56 15.18
CA VAL A 714 13.19 15.70 16.01
C VAL A 714 12.57 14.31 16.04
N THR A 715 13.35 13.33 15.62
CA THR A 715 13.04 11.92 15.79
C THR A 715 13.56 11.45 17.13
N ASN A 716 12.80 10.61 17.85
CA ASN A 716 13.17 10.05 19.14
C ASN A 716 13.56 11.12 20.18
N VAL A 717 12.61 12.02 20.47
CA VAL A 717 12.82 13.24 21.29
C VAL A 717 13.51 12.99 22.62
N TYR A 718 13.20 11.88 23.29
CA TYR A 718 13.76 11.52 24.59
C TYR A 718 14.91 10.51 24.52
N ASN A 719 15.46 10.30 23.30
CA ASN A 719 16.64 9.46 23.05
C ASN A 719 16.57 8.05 23.65
N ARG A 720 15.41 7.39 23.52
CA ARG A 720 15.26 6.02 23.99
C ARG A 720 16.07 5.06 23.13
N GLU A 721 16.84 4.22 23.79
CA GLU A 721 17.57 3.11 23.17
C GLU A 721 16.59 1.95 22.88
N ASN A 722 15.90 2.01 21.75
CA ASN A 722 15.05 0.92 21.28
C ASN A 722 15.93 -0.14 20.63
N ILE A 723 15.87 -1.36 21.15
CA ILE A 723 16.68 -2.46 20.61
C ILE A 723 16.15 -2.85 19.23
N PHE A 724 17.07 -2.93 18.26
CA PHE A 724 16.79 -3.47 16.93
C PHE A 724 17.09 -4.97 16.90
N TYR A 725 18.34 -5.34 17.20
CA TYR A 725 18.77 -6.73 17.36
C TYR A 725 19.99 -6.82 18.29
N PHE A 726 20.41 -8.05 18.60
CA PHE A 726 21.64 -8.33 19.32
C PHE A 726 22.71 -8.84 18.36
N ASN A 727 23.84 -8.14 18.28
CA ASN A 727 25.05 -8.74 17.72
C ASN A 727 25.58 -9.75 18.73
N ARG A 728 25.35 -11.04 18.42
CA ARG A 728 25.58 -12.15 19.36
C ARG A 728 27.06 -12.44 19.55
N ILE A 729 27.85 -12.22 18.50
CA ILE A 729 29.30 -12.46 18.50
C ILE A 729 30.00 -11.38 19.34
N GLU A 730 29.63 -10.12 19.18
CA GLU A 730 30.23 -9.02 19.91
C GLU A 730 29.56 -8.73 21.27
N TYR A 731 28.51 -9.46 21.63
CA TYR A 731 27.71 -9.21 22.85
C TYR A 731 27.17 -7.78 22.95
N LYS A 732 26.81 -7.19 21.83
CA LYS A 732 26.36 -5.80 21.76
C LYS A 732 24.90 -5.70 21.36
N ARG A 733 24.18 -4.74 21.96
CA ARG A 733 22.88 -4.30 21.48
C ARG A 733 23.07 -3.37 20.28
N VAL A 734 22.38 -3.63 19.20
CA VAL A 734 22.24 -2.68 18.10
C VAL A 734 20.89 -2.00 18.27
N ASN A 735 20.92 -0.69 18.46
CA ASN A 735 19.72 0.11 18.70
C ASN A 735 19.22 0.72 17.38
N GLN A 736 17.93 1.04 17.35
CA GLN A 736 17.30 1.84 16.30
C GLN A 736 17.78 3.30 16.41
N LEU A 737 17.30 4.16 15.50
CA LEU A 737 17.72 5.56 15.44
C LEU A 737 17.57 6.27 16.80
N PRO A 738 18.64 6.93 17.26
CA PRO A 738 18.64 7.71 18.51
C PRO A 738 17.93 9.06 18.32
N PHE A 739 18.11 10.00 19.24
CA PHE A 739 17.72 11.39 19.05
C PHE A 739 18.33 11.95 17.76
N MET A 740 17.49 12.46 16.85
CA MET A 740 17.91 12.87 15.51
C MET A 740 17.16 14.11 15.05
N PRO A 741 17.75 15.30 15.18
CA PRO A 741 17.16 16.53 14.67
C PRO A 741 17.24 16.58 13.14
N SER A 742 16.28 17.21 12.50
CA SER A 742 16.27 17.40 11.06
C SER A 742 15.65 18.75 10.66
N VAL A 743 16.10 19.27 9.55
CA VAL A 743 15.59 20.51 8.94
C VAL A 743 15.22 20.23 7.49
N GLY A 744 14.12 20.79 7.05
CA GLY A 744 13.68 20.73 5.68
C GLY A 744 13.22 22.10 5.15
N LEU A 745 13.51 22.37 3.89
CA LEU A 745 13.11 23.56 3.16
C LEU A 745 12.45 23.14 1.86
N SER A 746 11.35 23.75 1.48
CA SER A 746 10.74 23.52 0.18
C SER A 746 10.14 24.78 -0.42
N LEU A 747 10.21 24.87 -1.74
CA LEU A 747 9.62 25.92 -2.55
C LEU A 747 8.72 25.29 -3.62
N THR A 748 7.42 25.56 -3.53
CA THR A 748 6.44 25.23 -4.57
C THR A 748 6.22 26.47 -5.44
N PHE A 749 6.13 26.31 -6.77
CA PHE A 749 5.96 27.41 -7.74
C PHE A 749 5.05 27.06 -8.90
#